data_7b2eac8d2ffb41b811e5d29af948afef
#
_entry.id   7b2eac8d2ffb41b811e5d29af948afef
#
_cell.length_a   1.000
_cell.length_b   1.000
_cell.length_c   1.000
_cell.angle_alpha   90.00
_cell.angle_beta   90.00
_cell.angle_gamma   90.00
#
_symmetry.space_group_name_H-M   'P 1'
#
loop_
_entity.id
_entity.type
_entity.pdbx_description
1 polymer ?
#
loop_
_entity_poly.entity_id
_entity_poly.type
_entity_poly.pdbx_seq_one_letter_code
_entity_poly.pdbx_strand_id
1 'polypeptide(L)'
;MTTIEVTGPTVRGIGEGPAPARLAGFEHRSPVGRLSLVPIDPDRDATLVHDWLADPHSAFWQMGDLSVDEVRDYLHVIAADPDQDSWLGHRDGEPAFLVETYDPARVLLAGVHDAEPGDLGMHLLVSPPPVGVRVPGLTSAIMATVVRFCFDGLGARRIVVEPDVRNAAIARKNAEVGFRVVGEVDLPGKRATLAVLERARFEAAAQPDASAATHLRPDTMAVAQRHLVAKAIAEFTHERLLAPVDEGEDCYRLDTAGSTYRFAARRYRLEHWVIDEPTLHRTVDGEPSPLDAQALVVELQADLGIPDALLGTYLEEVASTLASAAFKADRGGRPAAELAVADFQSIEAGMTEGHPGFVANNGRIGFGLDEFAAFAPESGAAVRLVWLAARREATHLALARGLSEDALYTAELGPSVLERFAARLRGLGLDAAEYRYLPVHPWQWQHRIAITFAPDVARRDLVHLGEGDDVYRAQQSIRTFFNATRPDRSYVKTALAIQNMGFLRGLSPEYMRATPAINDWVADLVGSDATLRAARFEVLREHASIGYTGDAYHRTATPSAQRKMVAALWRESPVPRLAVGERLATMAALLHRDASGASVASELIRASGLPAAEWVRSYLDAYLRPVVHCLLSFDLAFMPHGENVILVLDEHVPRRVFMKDIGEEIAVLSDRLQLPEPVSRVRAVVGAEEQALVVFTDVFDGVLRHLAGILDGDGTLDESAFWRLVADCIDRHAQEHPGLDSAVDLRADRFAHSCLNRLQLRNTLQMVDLANQSGSLQYAGTIANPIGRAATSG
;
A
#
# COMPACT_ATOMS: atom_id res chain seq x y z
N MET A 1 8.32 17.31 -9.19
CA MET A 1 8.85 17.99 -10.38
C MET A 1 9.67 16.99 -11.17
N THR A 2 9.18 16.54 -12.30
CA THR A 2 9.86 15.56 -13.15
C THR A 2 10.94 16.27 -13.92
N THR A 3 12.19 15.85 -13.76
CA THR A 3 13.32 16.46 -14.49
C THR A 3 13.24 16.02 -15.95
N ILE A 4 13.12 16.97 -16.87
CA ILE A 4 13.17 16.76 -18.31
C ILE A 4 14.64 16.93 -18.74
N GLU A 5 15.28 15.86 -19.19
CA GLU A 5 16.57 15.97 -19.85
C GLU A 5 16.37 16.09 -21.36
N VAL A 6 16.62 17.28 -21.90
CA VAL A 6 16.69 17.54 -23.33
C VAL A 6 18.16 17.49 -23.75
N THR A 7 18.56 16.45 -24.45
CA THR A 7 19.91 16.33 -25.01
C THR A 7 19.93 16.92 -26.42
N GLY A 8 20.41 18.16 -26.55
CA GLY A 8 20.59 18.83 -27.82
C GLY A 8 20.41 20.36 -27.75
N PRO A 9 20.86 21.13 -28.76
CA PRO A 9 20.68 22.57 -28.75
C PRO A 9 19.18 22.93 -28.85
N THR A 10 18.78 23.94 -28.09
CA THR A 10 17.41 24.48 -28.03
C THR A 10 16.92 24.87 -29.44
N VAL A 11 15.84 24.22 -29.88
CA VAL A 11 15.25 24.50 -31.21
C VAL A 11 14.51 25.84 -31.15
N ARG A 12 14.83 26.73 -32.10
CA ARG A 12 14.04 27.94 -32.36
C ARG A 12 12.77 27.54 -33.11
N GLY A 13 11.67 28.20 -32.78
CA GLY A 13 10.35 27.93 -33.37
C GLY A 13 10.35 27.93 -34.91
N ILE A 14 9.43 27.19 -35.48
CA ILE A 14 9.19 27.02 -36.90
C ILE A 14 8.89 28.40 -37.52
N GLY A 15 9.86 28.97 -38.22
CA GLY A 15 9.79 30.25 -38.92
C GLY A 15 11.12 30.60 -39.53
N GLU A 16 11.18 30.68 -40.89
CA GLU A 16 12.21 31.12 -41.79
C GLU A 16 13.64 31.30 -41.21
N GLY A 17 14.49 30.25 -41.29
CA GLY A 17 15.91 30.23 -41.00
C GLY A 17 16.56 28.98 -41.60
N PRO A 18 17.90 28.86 -41.69
CA PRO A 18 18.58 27.64 -42.18
C PRO A 18 18.12 26.45 -41.35
N ALA A 19 17.86 25.30 -41.99
CA ALA A 19 17.29 24.11 -41.42
C ALA A 19 17.83 23.80 -39.99
N PRO A 20 16.98 23.72 -38.95
CA PRO A 20 17.44 23.50 -37.60
C PRO A 20 18.08 22.11 -37.49
N ALA A 21 19.11 21.98 -36.66
CA ALA A 21 19.65 20.67 -36.32
C ALA A 21 18.54 19.81 -35.76
N ARG A 22 18.26 18.64 -36.38
CA ARG A 22 17.21 17.70 -35.90
C ARG A 22 17.49 17.30 -34.45
N LEU A 23 16.46 17.25 -33.64
CA LEU A 23 16.53 16.81 -32.25
C LEU A 23 17.09 15.38 -32.21
N ALA A 24 18.11 15.15 -31.36
CA ALA A 24 18.78 13.85 -31.29
C ALA A 24 17.95 12.80 -30.53
N GLY A 25 17.07 13.24 -29.62
CA GLY A 25 16.17 12.40 -28.86
C GLY A 25 15.46 13.15 -27.73
N PHE A 26 14.48 12.49 -27.13
CA PHE A 26 13.71 13.00 -26.00
C PHE A 26 13.49 11.87 -25.00
N GLU A 27 13.65 12.12 -23.70
CA GLU A 27 13.39 11.14 -22.64
C GLU A 27 12.43 11.70 -21.61
N HIS A 28 11.53 10.85 -21.15
CA HIS A 28 10.56 11.16 -20.09
C HIS A 28 10.36 9.95 -19.18
N ARG A 29 10.44 10.16 -17.86
CA ARG A 29 10.09 9.12 -16.87
C ARG A 29 8.59 9.11 -16.62
N SER A 30 7.95 8.00 -16.87
CA SER A 30 6.52 7.78 -16.69
C SER A 30 6.23 6.76 -15.62
N PRO A 31 4.97 6.65 -15.15
CA PRO A 31 4.56 5.60 -14.21
C PRO A 31 4.76 4.16 -14.73
N VAL A 32 4.88 3.99 -16.04
CA VAL A 32 5.03 2.67 -16.70
C VAL A 32 6.47 2.36 -17.12
N GLY A 33 7.44 3.17 -16.72
CA GLY A 33 8.85 3.05 -17.08
C GLY A 33 9.41 4.27 -17.80
N ARG A 34 10.65 4.18 -18.23
CA ARG A 34 11.31 5.25 -19.01
C ARG A 34 10.85 5.18 -20.47
N LEU A 35 10.27 6.27 -20.96
CA LEU A 35 9.86 6.43 -22.34
C LEU A 35 10.85 7.37 -23.05
N SER A 36 11.29 6.98 -24.24
CA SER A 36 12.19 7.80 -25.05
C SER A 36 11.77 7.79 -26.52
N LEU A 37 12.06 8.88 -27.24
CA LEU A 37 11.84 9.02 -28.68
C LEU A 37 13.16 9.34 -29.34
N VAL A 38 13.43 8.68 -30.44
CA VAL A 38 14.59 8.96 -31.32
C VAL A 38 14.12 9.05 -32.77
N PRO A 39 14.79 9.79 -33.63
CA PRO A 39 14.46 9.79 -35.05
C PRO A 39 14.51 8.37 -35.61
N ILE A 40 13.54 8.02 -36.44
CA ILE A 40 13.50 6.72 -37.11
C ILE A 40 14.61 6.58 -38.14
N ASP A 41 15.16 5.39 -38.24
CA ASP A 41 16.08 5.03 -39.33
C ASP A 41 15.34 4.11 -40.32
N PRO A 42 14.95 4.62 -41.53
CA PRO A 42 14.13 3.87 -42.48
C PRO A 42 14.72 2.50 -42.84
N ASP A 43 16.04 2.38 -42.98
CA ASP A 43 16.67 1.11 -43.39
C ASP A 43 16.71 0.10 -42.25
N ARG A 44 16.92 0.55 -41.04
CA ARG A 44 16.96 -0.32 -39.83
C ARG A 44 15.58 -0.69 -39.34
N ASP A 45 14.65 0.27 -39.31
CA ASP A 45 13.40 0.15 -38.53
C ASP A 45 12.18 -0.26 -39.37
N ALA A 46 12.29 -0.27 -40.72
CA ALA A 46 11.16 -0.56 -41.65
C ALA A 46 10.47 -1.91 -41.35
N THR A 47 11.23 -2.97 -41.06
CA THR A 47 10.66 -4.28 -40.79
C THR A 47 9.82 -4.27 -39.47
N LEU A 48 10.31 -3.60 -38.44
CA LEU A 48 9.61 -3.46 -37.17
C LEU A 48 8.31 -2.67 -37.35
N VAL A 49 8.34 -1.57 -38.06
CA VAL A 49 7.17 -0.73 -38.34
C VAL A 49 6.16 -1.46 -39.20
N HIS A 50 6.63 -2.20 -40.23
CA HIS A 50 5.76 -3.07 -41.04
C HIS A 50 5.01 -4.10 -40.18
N ASP A 51 5.70 -4.80 -39.25
CA ASP A 51 5.08 -5.79 -38.40
C ASP A 51 3.99 -5.19 -37.49
N TRP A 52 4.17 -3.93 -37.05
CA TRP A 52 3.15 -3.21 -36.29
C TRP A 52 1.97 -2.77 -37.15
N LEU A 53 2.24 -2.30 -38.39
CA LEU A 53 1.18 -1.84 -39.29
C LEU A 53 0.33 -3.00 -39.84
N ALA A 54 0.94 -4.18 -40.05
CA ALA A 54 0.23 -5.39 -40.51
C ALA A 54 -0.70 -6.01 -39.47
N ASP A 55 -0.54 -5.65 -38.18
CA ASP A 55 -1.39 -6.17 -37.09
C ASP A 55 -2.80 -5.54 -37.15
N PRO A 56 -3.89 -6.33 -36.96
CA PRO A 56 -5.25 -5.81 -36.89
C PRO A 56 -5.46 -4.67 -35.88
N HIS A 57 -4.61 -4.58 -34.85
CA HIS A 57 -4.60 -3.48 -33.88
C HIS A 57 -4.38 -2.12 -34.53
N SER A 58 -3.65 -2.09 -35.62
CA SER A 58 -3.26 -0.89 -36.38
C SER A 58 -4.17 -0.53 -37.56
N ALA A 59 -5.34 -1.16 -37.69
CA ALA A 59 -6.25 -1.06 -38.82
C ALA A 59 -6.61 0.40 -39.22
N PHE A 60 -6.62 1.34 -38.30
CA PHE A 60 -6.91 2.75 -38.54
C PHE A 60 -5.76 3.51 -39.24
N TRP A 61 -4.57 2.91 -39.32
CA TRP A 61 -3.46 3.47 -40.10
C TRP A 61 -3.61 3.21 -41.63
N GLN A 62 -4.47 2.23 -42.00
CA GLN A 62 -4.77 1.88 -43.41
C GLN A 62 -3.53 1.52 -44.24
N MET A 63 -2.52 0.97 -43.59
CA MET A 63 -1.21 0.62 -44.22
C MET A 63 -0.87 -0.88 -44.02
N GLY A 64 -1.85 -1.70 -43.55
CA GLY A 64 -1.62 -3.11 -43.22
C GLY A 64 -1.29 -3.99 -44.44
N ASP A 65 -1.60 -3.58 -45.66
CA ASP A 65 -1.35 -4.32 -46.88
C ASP A 65 -0.02 -3.98 -47.57
N LEU A 66 0.75 -3.03 -47.03
CA LEU A 66 2.05 -2.64 -47.57
C LEU A 66 3.11 -3.70 -47.31
N SER A 67 4.04 -3.88 -48.26
CA SER A 67 5.25 -4.69 -48.04
C SER A 67 6.29 -3.93 -47.21
N VAL A 68 7.29 -4.64 -46.67
CA VAL A 68 8.43 -4.02 -45.95
C VAL A 68 9.15 -2.96 -46.78
N ASP A 69 9.30 -3.23 -48.06
CA ASP A 69 9.98 -2.28 -48.98
C ASP A 69 9.13 -1.02 -49.19
N GLU A 70 7.83 -1.15 -49.35
CA GLU A 70 6.92 0.01 -49.45
C GLU A 70 6.86 0.80 -48.12
N VAL A 71 6.92 0.15 -46.95
CA VAL A 71 7.06 0.85 -45.67
C VAL A 71 8.41 1.58 -45.56
N ARG A 72 9.49 0.97 -46.03
CA ARG A 72 10.80 1.61 -46.07
C ARG A 72 10.78 2.86 -46.98
N ASP A 73 10.23 2.75 -48.19
CA ASP A 73 10.10 3.86 -49.10
C ASP A 73 9.25 5.00 -48.52
N TYR A 74 8.13 4.64 -47.84
CA TYR A 74 7.30 5.60 -47.12
C TYR A 74 8.08 6.37 -46.03
N LEU A 75 8.85 5.67 -45.22
CA LEU A 75 9.68 6.31 -44.18
C LEU A 75 10.79 7.18 -44.78
N HIS A 76 11.39 6.78 -45.92
CA HIS A 76 12.33 7.62 -46.64
C HIS A 76 11.71 8.90 -47.20
N VAL A 77 10.45 8.82 -47.67
CA VAL A 77 9.71 10.01 -48.15
C VAL A 77 9.50 10.99 -47.01
N ILE A 78 9.04 10.55 -45.86
CA ILE A 78 8.89 11.40 -44.66
C ILE A 78 10.25 11.97 -44.22
N ALA A 79 11.30 11.16 -44.20
CA ALA A 79 12.63 11.60 -43.76
C ALA A 79 13.25 12.66 -44.70
N ALA A 80 12.84 12.70 -45.97
CA ALA A 80 13.29 13.67 -46.96
C ALA A 80 12.43 14.95 -46.96
N ASP A 81 11.24 14.94 -46.42
CA ASP A 81 10.32 16.07 -46.37
C ASP A 81 10.68 16.99 -45.18
N PRO A 82 10.93 18.28 -45.40
CA PRO A 82 11.23 19.22 -44.32
C PRO A 82 10.04 19.53 -43.39
N ASP A 83 8.82 19.24 -43.84
CA ASP A 83 7.58 19.53 -43.14
C ASP A 83 7.03 18.32 -42.38
N GLN A 84 7.77 17.19 -42.32
CA GLN A 84 7.37 15.96 -41.63
C GLN A 84 8.57 15.30 -40.93
N ASP A 85 8.32 14.58 -39.84
CA ASP A 85 9.29 13.74 -39.17
C ASP A 85 8.62 12.47 -38.60
N SER A 86 9.37 11.36 -38.56
CA SER A 86 8.97 10.11 -37.88
C SER A 86 9.92 9.78 -36.73
N TRP A 87 9.35 9.30 -35.62
CA TRP A 87 10.06 9.04 -34.38
C TRP A 87 9.74 7.64 -33.85
N LEU A 88 10.77 6.86 -33.54
CA LEU A 88 10.60 5.57 -32.86
C LEU A 88 10.66 5.76 -31.38
N GLY A 89 9.59 5.37 -30.72
CA GLY A 89 9.45 5.44 -29.27
C GLY A 89 9.83 4.12 -28.60
N HIS A 90 10.57 4.22 -27.49
CA HIS A 90 11.00 3.07 -26.70
C HIS A 90 10.45 3.14 -25.29
N ARG A 91 10.23 1.97 -24.68
CA ARG A 91 9.97 1.81 -23.26
C ARG A 91 11.10 1.00 -22.64
N ASP A 92 11.81 1.57 -21.67
CA ASP A 92 12.95 0.92 -20.99
C ASP A 92 14.01 0.36 -21.97
N GLY A 93 14.14 1.00 -23.14
CA GLY A 93 15.06 0.61 -24.21
C GLY A 93 14.47 -0.27 -25.30
N GLU A 94 13.27 -0.83 -25.11
CA GLU A 94 12.60 -1.67 -26.10
C GLU A 94 11.62 -0.85 -26.94
N PRO A 95 11.57 -1.05 -28.27
CA PRO A 95 10.62 -0.36 -29.16
C PRO A 95 9.17 -0.60 -28.71
N ALA A 96 8.36 0.47 -28.63
CA ALA A 96 7.00 0.40 -28.07
C ALA A 96 5.95 1.24 -28.81
N PHE A 97 6.36 2.25 -29.58
CA PHE A 97 5.42 3.11 -30.30
C PHE A 97 6.10 3.88 -31.43
N LEU A 98 5.30 4.34 -32.41
CA LEU A 98 5.71 5.21 -33.49
C LEU A 98 4.96 6.53 -33.38
N VAL A 99 5.65 7.64 -33.63
CA VAL A 99 5.05 8.98 -33.72
C VAL A 99 5.43 9.60 -35.06
N GLU A 100 4.45 10.18 -35.72
CA GLU A 100 4.69 11.06 -36.88
C GLU A 100 4.24 12.46 -36.52
N THR A 101 5.05 13.44 -36.90
CA THR A 101 4.77 14.86 -36.71
C THR A 101 4.85 15.58 -38.03
N TYR A 102 3.98 16.59 -38.25
CA TYR A 102 3.92 17.31 -39.52
C TYR A 102 3.42 18.75 -39.35
N ASP A 103 3.75 19.61 -40.34
CA ASP A 103 3.18 20.96 -40.44
C ASP A 103 1.75 20.88 -41.03
N PRO A 104 0.70 21.13 -40.26
CA PRO A 104 -0.69 21.00 -40.73
C PRO A 104 -1.07 22.03 -41.79
N ALA A 105 -0.33 23.14 -41.94
CA ALA A 105 -0.56 24.11 -42.99
C ALA A 105 -0.06 23.62 -44.35
N ARG A 106 0.87 22.66 -44.43
CA ARG A 106 1.55 22.23 -45.62
C ARG A 106 1.29 20.78 -46.03
N VAL A 107 1.04 19.94 -45.01
CA VAL A 107 0.82 18.52 -45.25
C VAL A 107 -0.70 18.23 -45.02
N LEU A 108 -1.12 17.08 -44.83
CA LEU A 108 -2.43 16.45 -44.69
C LEU A 108 -3.63 17.37 -44.51
N LEU A 109 -3.51 18.44 -43.71
CA LEU A 109 -4.61 19.38 -43.38
C LEU A 109 -4.57 20.68 -44.19
N ALA A 110 -3.66 20.82 -45.13
CA ALA A 110 -3.55 22.01 -45.99
C ALA A 110 -4.85 22.26 -46.78
N GLY A 111 -5.43 23.46 -46.59
CA GLY A 111 -6.70 23.85 -47.19
C GLY A 111 -7.96 23.24 -46.53
N VAL A 112 -7.82 22.43 -45.47
CA VAL A 112 -8.90 21.79 -44.71
C VAL A 112 -9.00 22.38 -43.31
N HIS A 113 -7.87 22.71 -42.70
CA HIS A 113 -7.75 23.35 -41.41
C HIS A 113 -7.09 24.71 -41.51
N ASP A 114 -7.62 25.67 -40.77
CA ASP A 114 -7.05 27.01 -40.64
C ASP A 114 -5.93 26.96 -39.56
N ALA A 115 -4.74 26.57 -40.03
CA ALA A 115 -3.59 26.34 -39.15
C ALA A 115 -3.01 27.68 -38.65
N GLU A 116 -2.68 27.75 -37.38
CA GLU A 116 -2.05 28.87 -36.71
C GLU A 116 -0.52 28.68 -36.65
N PRO A 117 0.28 29.78 -36.64
CA PRO A 117 1.73 29.66 -36.50
C PRO A 117 2.12 28.91 -35.21
N GLY A 118 2.86 27.81 -35.37
CA GLY A 118 3.27 26.93 -34.27
C GLY A 118 2.34 25.75 -34.01
N ASP A 119 1.36 25.51 -34.90
CA ASP A 119 0.60 24.25 -34.94
C ASP A 119 1.52 23.11 -35.39
N LEU A 120 1.32 21.95 -34.73
CA LEU A 120 2.02 20.72 -35.08
C LEU A 120 0.96 19.59 -35.17
N GLY A 121 0.92 18.93 -36.33
CA GLY A 121 0.13 17.73 -36.54
C GLY A 121 0.81 16.52 -35.91
N MET A 122 0.06 15.55 -35.38
CA MET A 122 0.62 14.39 -34.71
C MET A 122 -0.19 13.12 -34.97
N HIS A 123 0.49 12.04 -35.35
CA HIS A 123 -0.05 10.67 -35.34
C HIS A 123 0.69 9.83 -34.32
N LEU A 124 -0.01 8.88 -33.70
CA LEU A 124 0.54 7.94 -32.72
C LEU A 124 0.08 6.53 -33.01
N LEU A 125 1.04 5.61 -33.18
CA LEU A 125 0.84 4.16 -33.20
C LEU A 125 1.48 3.55 -31.98
N VAL A 126 0.72 2.87 -31.14
CA VAL A 126 1.26 2.05 -30.05
C VAL A 126 1.42 0.63 -30.57
N SER A 127 2.58 0.00 -30.31
CA SER A 127 2.85 -1.38 -30.76
C SER A 127 1.79 -2.35 -30.28
N PRO A 128 1.45 -3.37 -31.07
CA PRO A 128 0.57 -4.44 -30.63
C PRO A 128 1.11 -5.09 -29.34
N PRO A 129 0.26 -5.35 -28.33
CA PRO A 129 0.73 -5.96 -27.10
C PRO A 129 1.15 -7.42 -27.35
N PRO A 130 2.27 -7.90 -26.77
CA PRO A 130 2.58 -9.33 -26.79
C PRO A 130 1.43 -10.16 -26.24
N VAL A 131 1.22 -11.37 -26.76
CA VAL A 131 0.12 -12.26 -26.37
C VAL A 131 0.16 -12.48 -24.85
N GLY A 132 -0.92 -12.13 -24.15
CA GLY A 132 -1.06 -12.32 -22.70
C GLY A 132 -0.42 -11.23 -21.81
N VAL A 133 0.26 -10.23 -22.39
CA VAL A 133 0.91 -9.16 -21.61
C VAL A 133 0.17 -7.83 -21.82
N ARG A 134 -0.62 -7.40 -20.83
CA ARG A 134 -1.19 -6.05 -20.80
C ARG A 134 -0.51 -5.24 -19.71
N VAL A 135 -0.04 -4.05 -20.06
CA VAL A 135 0.50 -3.07 -19.10
C VAL A 135 -0.56 -1.99 -18.87
N PRO A 136 -1.24 -2.00 -17.71
CA PRO A 136 -2.25 -0.99 -17.41
C PRO A 136 -1.66 0.42 -17.48
N GLY A 137 -2.38 1.35 -18.15
CA GLY A 137 -1.95 2.74 -18.26
C GLY A 137 -0.88 3.03 -19.34
N LEU A 138 -0.35 2.01 -20.03
CA LEU A 138 0.74 2.19 -21.02
C LEU A 138 0.36 3.20 -22.11
N THR A 139 -0.78 3.04 -22.76
CA THR A 139 -1.21 3.94 -23.84
C THR A 139 -1.42 5.37 -23.36
N SER A 140 -1.97 5.58 -22.15
CA SER A 140 -2.12 6.92 -21.55
C SER A 140 -0.77 7.55 -21.24
N ALA A 141 0.18 6.77 -20.70
CA ALA A 141 1.54 7.27 -20.41
C ALA A 141 2.31 7.60 -21.70
N ILE A 142 2.18 6.79 -22.76
CA ILE A 142 2.75 7.07 -24.08
C ILE A 142 2.14 8.34 -24.64
N MET A 143 0.81 8.49 -24.67
CA MET A 143 0.13 9.68 -25.17
C MET A 143 0.60 10.94 -24.42
N ALA A 144 0.63 10.91 -23.10
CA ALA A 144 1.11 12.05 -22.29
C ALA A 144 2.59 12.39 -22.58
N THR A 145 3.44 11.38 -22.81
CA THR A 145 4.85 11.58 -23.16
C THR A 145 5.01 12.19 -24.54
N VAL A 146 4.25 11.73 -25.54
CA VAL A 146 4.27 12.25 -26.90
C VAL A 146 3.77 13.70 -26.94
N VAL A 147 2.72 14.02 -26.20
CA VAL A 147 2.24 15.41 -26.08
C VAL A 147 3.32 16.31 -25.44
N ARG A 148 4.01 15.85 -24.38
CA ARG A 148 5.16 16.57 -23.81
C ARG A 148 6.28 16.74 -24.81
N PHE A 149 6.60 15.70 -25.56
CA PHE A 149 7.60 15.75 -26.63
C PHE A 149 7.25 16.84 -27.67
N CYS A 150 6.01 16.90 -28.13
CA CYS A 150 5.57 17.92 -29.06
C CYS A 150 5.72 19.34 -28.48
N PHE A 151 5.33 19.54 -27.21
CA PHE A 151 5.42 20.87 -26.59
C PHE A 151 6.84 21.25 -26.16
N ASP A 152 7.57 20.35 -25.49
CA ASP A 152 8.83 20.64 -24.80
C ASP A 152 10.04 20.32 -25.69
N GLY A 153 9.93 19.27 -26.50
CA GLY A 153 10.99 18.83 -27.42
C GLY A 153 10.95 19.57 -28.74
N LEU A 154 9.76 19.66 -29.38
CA LEU A 154 9.60 20.26 -30.72
C LEU A 154 9.13 21.72 -30.67
N GLY A 155 8.75 22.25 -29.50
CA GLY A 155 8.38 23.65 -29.34
C GLY A 155 7.01 24.00 -29.91
N ALA A 156 6.12 23.03 -30.09
CA ALA A 156 4.76 23.29 -30.57
C ALA A 156 4.04 24.30 -29.67
N ARG A 157 3.21 25.15 -30.24
CA ARG A 157 2.30 26.04 -29.51
C ARG A 157 0.94 25.38 -29.31
N ARG A 158 0.49 24.60 -30.31
CA ARG A 158 -0.76 23.87 -30.34
C ARG A 158 -0.55 22.56 -31.11
N ILE A 159 -1.13 21.48 -30.63
CA ILE A 159 -1.10 20.18 -31.30
C ILE A 159 -2.44 19.96 -32.00
N VAL A 160 -2.41 19.45 -33.21
CA VAL A 160 -3.59 19.14 -34.03
C VAL A 160 -3.62 17.64 -34.32
N VAL A 161 -4.77 17.01 -34.20
CA VAL A 161 -4.99 15.60 -34.51
C VAL A 161 -6.29 15.41 -35.28
N GLU A 162 -6.34 14.37 -36.16
CA GLU A 162 -7.49 14.06 -37.00
C GLU A 162 -7.76 12.57 -37.11
N PRO A 163 -8.03 11.87 -35.96
CA PRO A 163 -8.35 10.47 -35.97
C PRO A 163 -9.65 10.19 -36.71
N ASP A 164 -9.77 8.98 -37.29
CA ASP A 164 -11.01 8.51 -37.91
C ASP A 164 -12.16 8.56 -36.89
N VAL A 165 -13.33 9.05 -37.27
CA VAL A 165 -14.51 9.19 -36.41
C VAL A 165 -14.95 7.86 -35.77
N ARG A 166 -14.59 6.74 -36.38
CA ARG A 166 -14.88 5.37 -35.87
C ARG A 166 -13.91 4.93 -34.77
N ASN A 167 -12.78 5.61 -34.59
CA ASN A 167 -11.77 5.23 -33.60
C ASN A 167 -12.08 5.81 -32.22
N ALA A 168 -13.08 5.23 -31.55
CA ALA A 168 -13.49 5.63 -30.20
C ALA A 168 -12.39 5.47 -29.15
N ALA A 169 -11.41 4.56 -29.37
CA ALA A 169 -10.31 4.34 -28.44
C ALA A 169 -9.37 5.54 -28.38
N ILE A 170 -8.94 6.05 -29.54
CA ILE A 170 -8.06 7.24 -29.60
C ILE A 170 -8.82 8.50 -29.20
N ALA A 171 -10.12 8.60 -29.51
CA ALA A 171 -10.94 9.74 -29.11
C ALA A 171 -10.97 9.91 -27.58
N ARG A 172 -11.07 8.80 -26.84
CA ARG A 172 -10.95 8.80 -25.37
C ARG A 172 -9.56 9.24 -24.93
N LYS A 173 -8.50 8.73 -25.53
CA LYS A 173 -7.12 9.09 -25.16
C LYS A 173 -6.80 10.55 -25.44
N ASN A 174 -7.31 11.09 -26.52
CA ASN A 174 -7.22 12.52 -26.81
C ASN A 174 -7.97 13.36 -25.75
N ALA A 175 -9.18 12.95 -25.37
CA ALA A 175 -9.94 13.63 -24.31
C ALA A 175 -9.21 13.58 -22.95
N GLU A 176 -8.60 12.44 -22.60
CA GLU A 176 -7.83 12.28 -21.34
C GLU A 176 -6.67 13.30 -21.23
N VAL A 177 -6.00 13.65 -22.30
CA VAL A 177 -4.91 14.62 -22.30
C VAL A 177 -5.35 16.06 -22.60
N GLY A 178 -6.65 16.28 -22.80
CA GLY A 178 -7.26 17.62 -22.91
C GLY A 178 -7.51 18.13 -24.32
N PHE A 179 -7.43 17.31 -25.38
CA PHE A 179 -7.81 17.73 -26.73
C PHE A 179 -9.27 18.20 -26.79
N ARG A 180 -9.50 19.28 -27.48
CA ARG A 180 -10.82 19.82 -27.74
C ARG A 180 -11.22 19.57 -29.19
N VAL A 181 -12.31 18.86 -29.41
CA VAL A 181 -12.88 18.67 -30.75
C VAL A 181 -13.34 20.03 -31.30
N VAL A 182 -12.89 20.35 -32.52
CA VAL A 182 -13.25 21.59 -33.23
C VAL A 182 -14.19 21.33 -34.40
N GLY A 183 -14.28 20.11 -34.88
CA GLY A 183 -15.19 19.73 -35.95
C GLY A 183 -14.88 18.35 -36.54
N GLU A 184 -15.55 18.03 -37.63
CA GLU A 184 -15.27 16.86 -38.47
C GLU A 184 -14.85 17.33 -39.86
N VAL A 185 -13.91 16.62 -40.46
CA VAL A 185 -13.38 16.93 -41.80
C VAL A 185 -13.33 15.67 -42.65
N ASP A 186 -13.58 15.80 -43.94
CA ASP A 186 -13.42 14.72 -44.90
C ASP A 186 -11.99 14.76 -45.46
N LEU A 187 -11.24 13.68 -45.22
CA LEU A 187 -9.88 13.48 -45.72
C LEU A 187 -9.85 12.31 -46.72
N PRO A 188 -8.86 12.22 -47.56
CA PRO A 188 -8.73 11.05 -48.46
C PRO A 188 -8.73 9.75 -47.67
N GLY A 189 -9.72 8.86 -47.89
CA GLY A 189 -9.86 7.57 -47.29
C GLY A 189 -10.54 7.54 -45.92
N LYS A 190 -10.79 8.68 -45.24
CA LYS A 190 -11.45 8.71 -43.92
C LYS A 190 -12.26 10.00 -43.69
N ARG A 191 -13.30 9.89 -42.87
CA ARG A 191 -13.90 11.03 -42.20
C ARG A 191 -13.25 11.14 -40.81
N ALA A 192 -12.70 12.27 -40.46
CA ALA A 192 -11.86 12.48 -39.29
C ALA A 192 -12.48 13.48 -38.32
N THR A 193 -12.28 13.24 -37.04
CA THR A 193 -12.57 14.21 -35.96
C THR A 193 -11.37 15.11 -35.80
N LEU A 194 -11.50 16.39 -36.17
CA LEU A 194 -10.46 17.39 -35.98
C LEU A 194 -10.46 17.85 -34.52
N ALA A 195 -9.31 17.73 -33.84
CA ALA A 195 -9.19 18.19 -32.47
C ALA A 195 -7.86 18.92 -32.25
N VAL A 196 -7.87 19.88 -31.33
CA VAL A 196 -6.70 20.71 -31.02
C VAL A 196 -6.40 20.68 -29.52
N LEU A 197 -5.11 20.80 -29.17
CA LEU A 197 -4.63 20.83 -27.80
C LEU A 197 -3.66 22.00 -27.61
N GLU A 198 -4.00 22.88 -26.71
CA GLU A 198 -3.12 23.95 -26.23
C GLU A 198 -2.34 23.48 -25.01
N ARG A 199 -1.10 23.98 -24.83
CA ARG A 199 -0.25 23.63 -23.67
C ARG A 199 -0.99 23.78 -22.34
N ALA A 200 -1.66 24.90 -22.12
CA ALA A 200 -2.37 25.17 -20.87
C ALA A 200 -3.46 24.13 -20.57
N ARG A 201 -4.14 23.62 -21.60
CA ARG A 201 -5.14 22.55 -21.43
C ARG A 201 -4.51 21.22 -21.12
N PHE A 202 -3.36 20.92 -21.72
CA PHE A 202 -2.61 19.71 -21.39
C PHE A 202 -2.09 19.75 -19.95
N GLU A 203 -1.52 20.87 -19.52
CA GLU A 203 -1.05 21.05 -18.16
C GLU A 203 -2.20 20.93 -17.14
N ALA A 204 -3.38 21.49 -17.47
CA ALA A 204 -4.58 21.34 -16.66
C ALA A 204 -5.11 19.89 -16.63
N ALA A 205 -5.09 19.17 -17.75
CA ALA A 205 -5.51 17.78 -17.84
C ALA A 205 -4.46 16.82 -17.24
N ALA A 206 -3.18 17.17 -17.29
CA ALA A 206 -2.08 16.39 -16.72
C ALA A 206 -1.94 16.58 -15.19
N GLN A 207 -2.49 17.65 -14.65
CA GLN A 207 -2.79 17.70 -13.22
C GLN A 207 -4.04 16.83 -13.04
N PRO A 208 -3.95 15.68 -12.34
CA PRO A 208 -5.17 15.04 -11.90
C PRO A 208 -5.97 16.12 -11.17
N ASP A 209 -7.23 16.30 -11.55
CA ASP A 209 -8.12 17.18 -10.79
C ASP A 209 -8.39 16.51 -9.45
N ALA A 210 -7.38 16.54 -8.61
CA ALA A 210 -7.44 16.05 -7.24
C ALA A 210 -8.54 16.77 -6.47
N SER A 211 -8.86 18.01 -6.90
CA SER A 211 -9.97 18.77 -6.34
C SER A 211 -11.34 18.15 -6.65
N ALA A 212 -11.46 17.33 -7.70
CA ALA A 212 -12.74 16.75 -8.10
C ALA A 212 -13.19 15.60 -7.18
N ALA A 213 -12.31 15.03 -6.31
CA ALA A 213 -12.63 13.94 -5.39
C ALA A 213 -13.54 12.87 -6.05
N THR A 214 -13.15 12.42 -7.24
CA THR A 214 -14.02 11.67 -8.19
C THR A 214 -14.55 10.35 -7.62
N HIS A 215 -13.92 9.83 -6.58
CA HIS A 215 -14.36 8.63 -5.84
C HIS A 215 -15.45 8.94 -4.79
N LEU A 216 -15.64 10.21 -4.41
CA LEU A 216 -16.66 10.60 -3.42
C LEU A 216 -18.01 10.82 -4.13
N ARG A 217 -18.57 9.76 -4.69
CA ARG A 217 -19.87 9.74 -5.35
C ARG A 217 -20.92 9.05 -4.46
N PRO A 218 -22.23 9.33 -4.69
CA PRO A 218 -23.28 8.70 -3.90
C PRO A 218 -23.26 7.18 -3.93
N ASP A 219 -22.93 6.55 -5.06
CA ASP A 219 -22.87 5.09 -5.24
C ASP A 219 -21.71 4.46 -4.46
N THR A 220 -20.49 4.97 -4.60
CA THR A 220 -19.32 4.48 -3.88
C THR A 220 -19.44 4.73 -2.38
N MET A 221 -19.98 5.88 -1.99
CA MET A 221 -20.24 6.21 -0.59
C MET A 221 -21.33 5.30 0.01
N ALA A 222 -22.39 4.96 -0.72
CA ALA A 222 -23.42 4.04 -0.23
C ALA A 222 -22.85 2.64 0.08
N VAL A 223 -21.93 2.14 -0.74
CA VAL A 223 -21.20 0.89 -0.48
C VAL A 223 -20.35 1.01 0.79
N ALA A 224 -19.57 2.09 0.92
CA ALA A 224 -18.73 2.34 2.08
C ALA A 224 -19.55 2.46 3.38
N GLN A 225 -20.66 3.19 3.34
CA GLN A 225 -21.57 3.36 4.48
C GLN A 225 -22.18 2.04 4.93
N ARG A 226 -22.67 1.22 4.00
CA ARG A 226 -23.26 -0.09 4.30
C ARG A 226 -22.27 -1.00 5.00
N HIS A 227 -21.08 -1.13 4.44
CA HIS A 227 -20.01 -1.94 5.02
C HIS A 227 -19.61 -1.45 6.41
N LEU A 228 -19.39 -0.14 6.58
CA LEU A 228 -18.94 0.39 7.86
C LEU A 228 -20.02 0.34 8.94
N VAL A 229 -21.30 0.55 8.61
CA VAL A 229 -22.42 0.41 9.56
C VAL A 229 -22.58 -1.06 9.99
N ALA A 230 -22.51 -2.01 9.04
CA ALA A 230 -22.57 -3.44 9.36
C ALA A 230 -21.41 -3.84 10.29
N LYS A 231 -20.18 -3.43 9.96
CA LYS A 231 -19.01 -3.67 10.80
C LYS A 231 -19.14 -3.04 12.19
N ALA A 232 -19.61 -1.79 12.26
CA ALA A 232 -19.78 -1.09 13.54
C ALA A 232 -20.77 -1.82 14.44
N ILE A 233 -21.92 -2.21 13.92
CA ILE A 233 -22.90 -2.99 14.69
C ILE A 233 -22.31 -4.33 15.13
N ALA A 234 -21.62 -5.06 14.24
CA ALA A 234 -21.02 -6.36 14.55
C ALA A 234 -19.96 -6.25 15.66
N GLU A 235 -18.97 -5.37 15.49
CA GLU A 235 -17.83 -5.26 16.42
C GLU A 235 -18.23 -4.62 17.76
N PHE A 236 -19.10 -3.62 17.78
CA PHE A 236 -19.61 -3.07 19.04
C PHE A 236 -20.50 -4.05 19.78
N THR A 237 -21.24 -4.93 19.07
CA THR A 237 -21.98 -6.03 19.70
C THR A 237 -21.04 -7.09 20.25
N HIS A 238 -19.99 -7.47 19.49
CA HIS A 238 -18.94 -8.37 19.96
C HIS A 238 -18.31 -7.87 21.27
N GLU A 239 -17.98 -6.60 21.37
CA GLU A 239 -17.44 -5.97 22.58
C GLU A 239 -18.51 -5.68 23.66
N ARG A 240 -19.75 -6.14 23.47
CA ARG A 240 -20.88 -5.95 24.40
C ARG A 240 -21.17 -4.47 24.71
N LEU A 241 -20.91 -3.59 23.74
CA LEU A 241 -21.35 -2.19 23.76
C LEU A 241 -22.78 -2.07 23.29
N LEU A 242 -23.22 -2.97 22.43
CA LEU A 242 -24.58 -3.04 21.89
C LEU A 242 -25.19 -4.40 22.19
N ALA A 243 -26.52 -4.46 22.23
CA ALA A 243 -27.31 -5.67 22.46
C ALA A 243 -28.51 -5.70 21.49
N PRO A 244 -28.34 -6.09 20.22
CA PRO A 244 -29.43 -6.23 19.28
C PRO A 244 -30.49 -7.22 19.79
N VAL A 245 -31.77 -6.90 19.59
CA VAL A 245 -32.89 -7.74 19.96
C VAL A 245 -33.09 -8.80 18.87
N ASP A 246 -33.15 -10.06 19.28
CA ASP A 246 -33.45 -11.19 18.41
C ASP A 246 -34.95 -11.18 18.04
N GLU A 247 -35.26 -11.08 16.74
CA GLU A 247 -36.63 -11.12 16.21
C GLU A 247 -36.99 -12.51 15.61
N GLY A 248 -36.05 -13.47 15.71
CA GLY A 248 -36.17 -14.84 15.16
C GLY A 248 -35.66 -14.99 13.73
N GLU A 249 -35.46 -16.25 13.29
CA GLU A 249 -34.95 -16.57 11.94
C GLU A 249 -33.66 -15.83 11.56
N ASP A 250 -32.71 -15.73 12.51
CA ASP A 250 -31.43 -14.99 12.37
C ASP A 250 -31.60 -13.49 12.05
N CYS A 251 -32.79 -12.93 12.32
CA CYS A 251 -33.08 -11.51 12.14
C CYS A 251 -32.97 -10.76 13.48
N TYR A 252 -32.38 -9.57 13.43
CA TYR A 252 -32.08 -8.76 14.60
C TYR A 252 -32.52 -7.31 14.40
N ARG A 253 -32.85 -6.67 15.52
CA ARG A 253 -33.19 -5.26 15.59
C ARG A 253 -32.33 -4.54 16.61
N LEU A 254 -31.77 -3.40 16.20
CA LEU A 254 -31.06 -2.45 17.07
C LEU A 254 -31.79 -1.12 17.04
N ASP A 255 -32.28 -0.70 18.21
CA ASP A 255 -32.85 0.62 18.40
C ASP A 255 -31.78 1.56 18.97
N THR A 256 -31.73 2.76 18.42
CA THR A 256 -30.83 3.85 18.86
C THR A 256 -31.66 5.06 19.28
N ALA A 257 -31.04 6.16 19.69
CA ALA A 257 -31.75 7.37 20.07
C ALA A 257 -32.60 8.00 18.95
N GLY A 258 -32.30 7.75 17.67
CA GLY A 258 -32.98 8.38 16.53
C GLY A 258 -33.36 7.41 15.41
N SER A 259 -32.93 6.16 15.45
CA SER A 259 -33.10 5.20 14.36
C SER A 259 -33.39 3.80 14.86
N THR A 260 -33.97 2.99 13.96
CA THR A 260 -34.04 1.53 14.12
C THR A 260 -33.30 0.89 12.96
N TYR A 261 -32.40 -0.04 13.28
CA TYR A 261 -31.68 -0.88 12.32
C TYR A 261 -32.23 -2.30 12.39
N ARG A 262 -32.53 -2.91 11.21
CA ARG A 262 -32.90 -4.31 11.08
C ARG A 262 -31.97 -5.00 10.12
N PHE A 263 -31.54 -6.21 10.45
CA PHE A 263 -30.57 -6.97 9.65
C PHE A 263 -30.65 -8.46 10.00
N ALA A 264 -30.25 -9.29 9.05
CA ALA A 264 -29.93 -10.69 9.30
C ALA A 264 -28.45 -10.82 9.70
N ALA A 265 -28.12 -11.75 10.58
CA ALA A 265 -26.76 -12.03 10.97
C ALA A 265 -26.56 -13.47 11.40
N ARG A 266 -25.38 -14.03 11.07
CA ARG A 266 -24.90 -15.28 11.66
C ARG A 266 -24.04 -14.98 12.89
N ARG A 267 -24.22 -15.80 13.92
CA ARG A 267 -23.44 -15.71 15.16
C ARG A 267 -22.52 -16.92 15.26
N TYR A 268 -21.24 -16.65 15.43
CA TYR A 268 -20.17 -17.62 15.56
C TYR A 268 -19.62 -17.67 16.98
N ARG A 269 -18.72 -18.60 17.23
CA ARG A 269 -17.99 -18.67 18.52
C ARG A 269 -17.21 -17.37 18.74
N LEU A 270 -16.80 -17.13 20.00
CA LEU A 270 -16.24 -15.87 20.46
C LEU A 270 -17.19 -14.67 20.25
N GLU A 271 -18.51 -14.92 20.35
CA GLU A 271 -19.52 -13.87 20.13
C GLU A 271 -19.29 -13.06 18.85
N HIS A 272 -18.74 -13.71 17.80
CA HIS A 272 -18.46 -13.07 16.54
C HIS A 272 -19.74 -12.98 15.69
N TRP A 273 -20.03 -11.77 15.22
CA TRP A 273 -21.19 -11.47 14.39
C TRP A 273 -20.77 -11.22 12.94
N VAL A 274 -21.46 -11.83 12.01
CA VAL A 274 -21.34 -11.55 10.58
C VAL A 274 -22.71 -11.12 10.07
N ILE A 275 -22.83 -9.82 9.79
CA ILE A 275 -24.09 -9.23 9.31
C ILE A 275 -24.19 -9.47 7.79
N ASP A 276 -25.36 -9.89 7.33
CA ASP A 276 -25.69 -9.95 5.91
C ASP A 276 -25.99 -8.52 5.42
N GLU A 277 -24.98 -7.84 4.87
CA GLU A 277 -25.03 -6.43 4.50
C GLU A 277 -26.22 -6.04 3.59
N PRO A 278 -26.63 -6.84 2.57
CA PRO A 278 -27.84 -6.58 1.78
C PRO A 278 -29.12 -6.45 2.61
N THR A 279 -29.22 -7.16 3.75
CA THR A 279 -30.42 -7.15 4.62
C THR A 279 -30.43 -5.99 5.61
N LEU A 280 -29.35 -5.22 5.71
CA LEU A 280 -29.24 -4.12 6.65
C LEU A 280 -30.04 -2.90 6.17
N HIS A 281 -31.05 -2.53 6.97
CA HIS A 281 -31.93 -1.40 6.72
C HIS A 281 -32.01 -0.47 7.93
N ARG A 282 -32.06 0.82 7.68
CA ARG A 282 -32.27 1.87 8.66
C ARG A 282 -33.63 2.54 8.47
N THR A 283 -34.35 2.78 9.55
CA THR A 283 -35.57 3.61 9.57
C THR A 283 -35.43 4.71 10.60
N VAL A 284 -35.98 5.89 10.29
CA VAL A 284 -36.09 7.06 11.17
C VAL A 284 -37.56 7.41 11.24
N ASP A 285 -38.14 7.51 12.41
CA ASP A 285 -39.61 7.74 12.61
C ASP A 285 -40.49 6.75 11.82
N GLY A 286 -39.97 5.52 11.59
CA GLY A 286 -40.66 4.47 10.84
C GLY A 286 -40.48 4.53 9.32
N GLU A 287 -39.86 5.58 8.78
CA GLU A 287 -39.63 5.74 7.37
C GLU A 287 -38.22 5.25 6.96
N PRO A 288 -38.07 4.59 5.79
CA PRO A 288 -36.77 4.18 5.30
C PRO A 288 -35.80 5.35 5.17
N SER A 289 -34.58 5.17 5.65
CA SER A 289 -33.53 6.19 5.63
C SER A 289 -32.19 5.60 5.16
N PRO A 290 -31.34 6.38 4.48
CA PRO A 290 -29.99 5.92 4.10
C PRO A 290 -29.17 5.49 5.33
N LEU A 291 -28.28 4.51 5.13
CA LEU A 291 -27.29 4.15 6.12
C LEU A 291 -26.25 5.27 6.25
N ASP A 292 -25.88 5.58 7.48
CA ASP A 292 -24.93 6.62 7.83
C ASP A 292 -24.16 6.24 9.10
N ALA A 293 -22.88 5.93 8.95
CA ALA A 293 -22.04 5.49 10.04
C ALA A 293 -21.74 6.60 11.05
N GLN A 294 -21.68 7.86 10.61
CA GLN A 294 -21.48 8.98 11.54
C GLN A 294 -22.76 9.25 12.35
N ALA A 295 -23.94 9.17 11.72
CA ALA A 295 -25.21 9.24 12.44
C ALA A 295 -25.35 8.12 13.46
N LEU A 296 -24.99 6.88 13.11
CA LEU A 296 -24.96 5.74 14.03
C LEU A 296 -24.10 6.03 15.26
N VAL A 297 -22.89 6.55 15.07
CA VAL A 297 -21.97 6.89 16.18
C VAL A 297 -22.55 7.99 17.06
N VAL A 298 -23.17 9.03 16.49
CA VAL A 298 -23.80 10.12 17.24
C VAL A 298 -24.99 9.61 18.04
N GLU A 299 -25.85 8.78 17.43
CA GLU A 299 -27.02 8.20 18.08
C GLU A 299 -26.64 7.25 19.23
N LEU A 300 -25.49 6.57 19.13
CA LEU A 300 -24.98 5.62 20.12
C LEU A 300 -23.90 6.20 21.04
N GLN A 301 -23.62 7.50 21.00
CA GLN A 301 -22.53 8.11 21.76
C GLN A 301 -22.52 7.70 23.24
N ALA A 302 -23.68 7.70 23.88
CA ALA A 302 -23.82 7.35 25.30
C ALA A 302 -23.54 5.86 25.54
N ASP A 303 -24.10 4.97 24.71
CA ASP A 303 -23.92 3.52 24.81
C ASP A 303 -22.46 3.12 24.57
N LEU A 304 -21.81 3.77 23.59
CA LEU A 304 -20.40 3.59 23.28
C LEU A 304 -19.47 4.23 24.32
N GLY A 305 -19.98 5.10 25.18
CA GLY A 305 -19.23 5.80 26.22
C GLY A 305 -18.18 6.75 25.66
N ILE A 306 -18.46 7.39 24.51
CA ILE A 306 -17.54 8.36 23.88
C ILE A 306 -17.65 9.70 24.61
N PRO A 307 -16.55 10.21 25.21
CA PRO A 307 -16.54 11.53 25.83
C PRO A 307 -16.83 12.63 24.80
N ASP A 308 -17.59 13.67 25.17
CA ASP A 308 -17.93 14.79 24.28
C ASP A 308 -16.68 15.40 23.61
N ALA A 309 -15.58 15.49 24.35
CA ALA A 309 -14.32 16.05 23.86
C ALA A 309 -13.64 15.19 22.78
N LEU A 310 -13.99 13.91 22.67
CA LEU A 310 -13.38 12.96 21.73
C LEU A 310 -14.31 12.62 20.55
N LEU A 311 -15.59 12.92 20.64
CA LEU A 311 -16.58 12.59 19.60
C LEU A 311 -16.17 13.14 18.23
N GLY A 312 -15.79 14.42 18.15
CA GLY A 312 -15.36 15.04 16.90
C GLY A 312 -14.17 14.33 16.24
N THR A 313 -13.18 13.92 17.04
CA THR A 313 -12.01 13.18 16.55
C THR A 313 -12.40 11.81 16.03
N TYR A 314 -13.28 11.08 16.75
CA TYR A 314 -13.72 9.77 16.29
C TYR A 314 -14.58 9.85 15.03
N LEU A 315 -15.46 10.86 14.92
CA LEU A 315 -16.23 11.12 13.69
C LEU A 315 -15.33 11.43 12.49
N GLU A 316 -14.20 12.11 12.71
CA GLU A 316 -13.20 12.35 11.66
C GLU A 316 -12.48 11.05 11.24
N GLU A 317 -12.18 10.15 12.17
CA GLU A 317 -11.64 8.81 11.86
C GLU A 317 -12.63 7.97 11.04
N VAL A 318 -13.92 8.01 11.40
CA VAL A 318 -15.01 7.36 10.64
C VAL A 318 -15.11 7.96 9.23
N ALA A 319 -15.13 9.29 9.10
CA ALA A 319 -15.19 9.97 7.80
C ALA A 319 -14.00 9.62 6.90
N SER A 320 -12.78 9.62 7.48
CA SER A 320 -11.57 9.26 6.75
C SER A 320 -11.57 7.79 6.33
N THR A 321 -12.12 6.89 7.16
CA THR A 321 -12.32 5.47 6.83
C THR A 321 -13.31 5.31 5.67
N LEU A 322 -14.42 6.05 5.68
CA LEU A 322 -15.40 6.07 4.60
C LEU A 322 -14.79 6.58 3.28
N ALA A 323 -14.00 7.65 3.33
CA ALA A 323 -13.32 8.20 2.16
C ALA A 323 -12.34 7.19 1.56
N SER A 324 -11.57 6.48 2.40
CA SER A 324 -10.68 5.40 1.98
C SER A 324 -11.46 4.23 1.36
N ALA A 325 -12.59 3.82 1.95
CA ALA A 325 -13.43 2.76 1.41
C ALA A 325 -14.05 3.16 0.06
N ALA A 326 -14.51 4.41 -0.09
CA ALA A 326 -15.03 4.92 -1.34
C ALA A 326 -13.97 4.95 -2.44
N PHE A 327 -12.71 5.32 -2.11
CA PHE A 327 -11.58 5.28 -3.04
C PHE A 327 -11.31 3.86 -3.55
N LYS A 328 -11.37 2.87 -2.67
CA LYS A 328 -11.18 1.45 -3.03
C LYS A 328 -12.36 0.93 -3.88
N ALA A 329 -13.59 1.28 -3.52
CA ALA A 329 -14.80 0.92 -4.26
C ALA A 329 -14.79 1.50 -5.68
N ASP A 330 -14.36 2.75 -5.85
CA ASP A 330 -14.23 3.40 -7.16
C ASP A 330 -13.26 2.68 -8.10
N ARG A 331 -12.21 2.08 -7.56
CA ARG A 331 -11.22 1.31 -8.32
C ARG A 331 -11.67 -0.12 -8.66
N GLY A 332 -12.80 -0.57 -8.11
CA GLY A 332 -13.39 -1.87 -8.38
C GLY A 332 -12.71 -3.07 -7.71
N GLY A 333 -11.61 -2.85 -6.98
CA GLY A 333 -10.84 -3.92 -6.32
C GLY A 333 -10.26 -4.97 -7.29
N ARG A 334 -9.46 -5.88 -6.76
CA ARG A 334 -9.00 -7.07 -7.51
C ARG A 334 -9.81 -8.28 -7.07
N PRO A 335 -10.22 -9.19 -7.98
CA PRO A 335 -10.84 -10.45 -7.61
C PRO A 335 -9.96 -11.25 -6.64
N ALA A 336 -10.57 -11.89 -5.66
CA ALA A 336 -9.85 -12.72 -4.68
C ALA A 336 -9.02 -13.82 -5.34
N ALA A 337 -9.52 -14.40 -6.44
CA ALA A 337 -8.79 -15.38 -7.23
C ALA A 337 -7.51 -14.82 -7.88
N GLU A 338 -7.49 -13.56 -8.30
CA GLU A 338 -6.28 -12.89 -8.79
C GLU A 338 -5.30 -12.63 -7.65
N LEU A 339 -5.79 -12.17 -6.50
CA LEU A 339 -4.95 -11.93 -5.32
C LEU A 339 -4.32 -13.22 -4.79
N ALA A 340 -5.04 -14.33 -4.82
CA ALA A 340 -4.52 -15.64 -4.40
C ALA A 340 -3.26 -16.09 -5.18
N VAL A 341 -3.07 -15.58 -6.40
CA VAL A 341 -1.91 -15.92 -7.25
C VAL A 341 -0.96 -14.72 -7.49
N ALA A 342 -1.30 -13.55 -6.98
CA ALA A 342 -0.55 -12.32 -7.22
C ALA A 342 0.82 -12.30 -6.49
N ASP A 343 1.68 -11.38 -6.90
CA ASP A 343 2.90 -11.04 -6.17
C ASP A 343 2.58 -10.33 -4.84
N PHE A 344 3.54 -10.33 -3.93
CA PHE A 344 3.39 -9.80 -2.58
C PHE A 344 2.92 -8.33 -2.54
N GLN A 345 3.48 -7.46 -3.39
CA GLN A 345 3.10 -6.04 -3.39
C GLN A 345 1.72 -5.81 -4.01
N SER A 346 1.33 -6.65 -4.95
CA SER A 346 -0.02 -6.65 -5.50
C SER A 346 -1.07 -7.07 -4.47
N ILE A 347 -0.74 -8.03 -3.60
CA ILE A 347 -1.59 -8.43 -2.46
C ILE A 347 -1.71 -7.27 -1.47
N GLU A 348 -0.60 -6.65 -1.06
CA GLU A 348 -0.59 -5.51 -0.14
C GLU A 348 -1.45 -4.34 -0.63
N ALA A 349 -1.33 -3.97 -1.92
CA ALA A 349 -2.10 -2.89 -2.50
C ALA A 349 -3.58 -3.28 -2.78
N GLY A 350 -3.86 -4.56 -2.94
CA GLY A 350 -5.19 -5.07 -3.28
C GLY A 350 -6.13 -5.24 -2.09
N MET A 351 -5.62 -5.19 -0.87
CA MET A 351 -6.46 -5.35 0.32
C MET A 351 -7.37 -4.14 0.53
N THR A 352 -8.64 -4.41 0.77
CA THR A 352 -9.66 -3.37 0.99
C THR A 352 -10.01 -3.20 2.47
N GLU A 353 -9.73 -4.21 3.30
CA GLU A 353 -10.00 -4.17 4.73
C GLU A 353 -8.73 -3.83 5.52
N GLY A 354 -8.85 -2.99 6.55
CA GLY A 354 -7.80 -2.76 7.53
C GLY A 354 -7.83 -3.79 8.65
N HIS A 355 -7.44 -3.39 9.87
CA HIS A 355 -7.52 -4.27 11.04
C HIS A 355 -8.97 -4.72 11.28
N PRO A 356 -9.27 -6.03 11.37
CA PRO A 356 -10.65 -6.50 11.37
C PRO A 356 -11.44 -6.07 12.62
N GLY A 357 -10.81 -6.06 13.80
CA GLY A 357 -11.46 -5.73 15.07
C GLY A 357 -11.70 -4.22 15.31
N PHE A 358 -11.09 -3.30 14.56
CA PHE A 358 -11.35 -1.87 14.69
C PHE A 358 -12.42 -1.41 13.70
N VAL A 359 -13.40 -0.62 14.15
CA VAL A 359 -14.41 -0.02 13.29
C VAL A 359 -13.79 1.06 12.41
N ALA A 360 -13.19 2.08 13.00
CA ALA A 360 -12.47 3.11 12.27
C ALA A 360 -11.02 2.65 11.99
N ASN A 361 -10.84 1.71 11.04
CA ASN A 361 -9.61 0.96 10.84
C ASN A 361 -8.74 1.42 9.67
N ASN A 362 -9.21 2.37 8.87
CA ASN A 362 -8.54 2.74 7.62
C ASN A 362 -8.49 4.27 7.39
N GLY A 363 -8.55 5.03 8.46
CA GLY A 363 -8.38 6.48 8.44
C GLY A 363 -6.94 6.88 8.07
N ARG A 364 -6.81 8.01 7.38
CA ARG A 364 -5.52 8.60 6.97
C ARG A 364 -5.54 10.09 7.28
N ILE A 365 -5.92 10.45 8.52
CA ILE A 365 -6.07 11.86 8.94
C ILE A 365 -4.73 12.56 8.86
N GLY A 366 -4.66 13.60 8.05
CA GLY A 366 -3.45 14.35 7.73
C GLY A 366 -3.04 14.23 6.26
N PHE A 367 -3.53 13.23 5.52
CA PHE A 367 -3.40 13.20 4.06
C PHE A 367 -4.56 13.96 3.42
N GLY A 368 -4.26 14.86 2.49
CA GLY A 368 -5.20 15.36 1.50
C GLY A 368 -5.43 14.36 0.37
N LEU A 369 -6.26 14.71 -0.60
CA LEU A 369 -6.62 13.82 -1.71
C LEU A 369 -5.40 13.39 -2.54
N ASP A 370 -4.50 14.32 -2.85
CA ASP A 370 -3.27 14.06 -3.60
C ASP A 370 -2.31 13.17 -2.82
N GLU A 371 -2.14 13.45 -1.54
CA GLU A 371 -1.25 12.66 -0.70
C GLU A 371 -1.82 11.25 -0.46
N PHE A 372 -3.13 11.10 -0.36
CA PHE A 372 -3.75 9.78 -0.31
C PHE A 372 -3.44 8.98 -1.59
N ALA A 373 -3.65 9.60 -2.75
CA ALA A 373 -3.35 8.96 -4.04
C ALA A 373 -1.86 8.65 -4.22
N ALA A 374 -0.96 9.48 -3.67
CA ALA A 374 0.49 9.32 -3.80
C ALA A 374 1.10 8.35 -2.79
N PHE A 375 0.52 8.20 -1.59
CA PHE A 375 1.20 7.54 -0.48
C PHE A 375 0.40 6.42 0.20
N ALA A 376 -0.92 6.34 -0.01
CA ALA A 376 -1.69 5.25 0.57
C ALA A 376 -1.33 3.90 -0.10
N PRO A 377 -1.18 2.80 0.67
CA PRO A 377 -0.84 1.50 0.11
C PRO A 377 -1.86 1.02 -0.92
N GLU A 378 -3.13 1.32 -0.73
CA GLU A 378 -4.24 0.98 -1.63
C GLU A 378 -4.11 1.62 -3.02
N SER A 379 -3.34 2.69 -3.15
CA SER A 379 -3.05 3.31 -4.44
C SER A 379 -2.05 2.49 -5.26
N GLY A 380 -1.20 1.69 -4.60
CA GLY A 380 -0.07 1.01 -5.22
C GLY A 380 0.94 1.98 -5.84
N ALA A 381 0.94 3.24 -5.44
CA ALA A 381 1.81 4.27 -6.01
C ALA A 381 3.29 4.02 -5.72
N ALA A 382 4.12 4.50 -6.62
CA ALA A 382 5.57 4.47 -6.48
C ALA A 382 6.04 5.67 -5.65
N VAL A 383 6.73 5.43 -4.55
CA VAL A 383 7.21 6.47 -3.64
C VAL A 383 8.74 6.52 -3.66
N ARG A 384 9.31 7.72 -3.72
CA ARG A 384 10.74 7.96 -3.46
C ARG A 384 10.90 8.60 -2.11
N LEU A 385 11.75 8.00 -1.26
CA LEU A 385 12.03 8.57 0.05
C LEU A 385 12.95 9.78 -0.07
N VAL A 386 12.66 10.79 0.72
CA VAL A 386 13.53 11.95 0.94
C VAL A 386 14.62 11.55 1.94
N TRP A 387 15.83 12.05 1.74
CA TRP A 387 16.94 11.83 2.64
C TRP A 387 17.40 13.14 3.26
N LEU A 388 17.67 13.08 4.55
CA LEU A 388 18.29 14.17 5.30
C LEU A 388 19.71 13.77 5.72
N ALA A 389 20.61 14.73 5.78
CA ALA A 389 21.80 14.61 6.60
C ALA A 389 21.49 15.17 7.98
N ALA A 390 21.69 14.39 9.02
CA ALA A 390 21.49 14.76 10.40
C ALA A 390 22.84 14.80 11.11
N ARG A 391 23.14 15.90 11.86
CA ARG A 391 24.41 16.08 12.54
C ARG A 391 24.71 14.92 13.48
N ARG A 392 25.88 14.31 13.34
CA ARG A 392 26.25 13.05 13.99
C ARG A 392 26.14 13.12 15.51
N GLU A 393 26.58 14.22 16.12
CA GLU A 393 26.55 14.41 17.58
C GLU A 393 25.13 14.51 18.17
N ALA A 394 24.16 14.93 17.34
CA ALA A 394 22.76 15.08 17.72
C ALA A 394 21.89 13.90 17.23
N THR A 395 22.53 12.84 16.71
CA THR A 395 21.83 11.71 16.09
C THR A 395 22.39 10.41 16.63
N HIS A 396 21.55 9.51 17.11
CA HIS A 396 22.00 8.15 17.37
C HIS A 396 21.74 7.26 16.15
N LEU A 397 22.64 6.31 15.95
CA LEU A 397 22.52 5.21 15.02
C LEU A 397 22.78 3.92 15.81
N ALA A 398 21.79 3.04 15.86
CA ALA A 398 21.95 1.72 16.45
C ALA A 398 21.99 0.67 15.34
N LEU A 399 22.87 -0.29 15.45
CA LEU A 399 23.13 -1.31 14.44
C LEU A 399 23.12 -2.70 15.07
N ALA A 400 22.67 -3.69 14.32
CA ALA A 400 22.77 -5.10 14.65
C ALA A 400 24.24 -5.53 14.74
N ARG A 401 24.47 -6.63 15.43
CA ARG A 401 25.80 -7.21 15.60
C ARG A 401 26.46 -7.48 14.25
N GLY A 402 27.68 -6.96 14.09
CA GLY A 402 28.47 -7.14 12.86
C GLY A 402 28.12 -6.23 11.69
N LEU A 403 27.10 -5.39 11.80
CA LEU A 403 26.77 -4.37 10.80
C LEU A 403 27.55 -3.08 11.13
N SER A 404 28.22 -2.48 10.14
CA SER A 404 28.84 -1.17 10.26
C SER A 404 27.99 -0.10 9.57
N GLU A 405 28.17 1.16 9.96
CA GLU A 405 27.52 2.31 9.35
C GLU A 405 27.79 2.40 7.84
N ASP A 406 29.04 2.19 7.43
CA ASP A 406 29.45 2.22 6.02
C ASP A 406 28.81 1.08 5.24
N ALA A 407 28.75 -0.12 5.83
CA ALA A 407 28.07 -1.26 5.20
C ALA A 407 26.57 -1.02 5.01
N LEU A 408 25.90 -0.46 6.01
CA LEU A 408 24.47 -0.09 5.91
C LEU A 408 24.25 0.89 4.75
N TYR A 409 24.93 2.04 4.76
CA TYR A 409 24.68 3.07 3.76
C TYR A 409 25.13 2.66 2.35
N THR A 410 26.21 1.87 2.24
CA THR A 410 26.63 1.32 0.95
C THR A 410 25.59 0.35 0.38
N ALA A 411 25.02 -0.51 1.24
CA ALA A 411 23.95 -1.42 0.84
C ALA A 411 22.67 -0.67 0.44
N GLU A 412 22.24 0.30 1.23
CA GLU A 412 20.95 0.98 1.04
C GLU A 412 20.98 2.08 -0.04
N LEU A 413 22.04 2.83 -0.16
CA LEU A 413 22.16 3.98 -1.07
C LEU A 413 23.00 3.67 -2.31
N GLY A 414 24.06 2.93 -2.13
CA GLY A 414 25.07 2.71 -3.18
C GLY A 414 26.02 3.91 -3.37
N PRO A 415 27.14 3.69 -4.07
CA PRO A 415 28.22 4.68 -4.15
C PRO A 415 27.81 6.01 -4.80
N SER A 416 26.99 5.96 -5.85
CA SER A 416 26.59 7.16 -6.63
C SER A 416 25.72 8.10 -5.81
N VAL A 417 24.77 7.58 -5.02
CA VAL A 417 23.91 8.38 -4.16
C VAL A 417 24.70 8.95 -3.00
N LEU A 418 25.58 8.15 -2.39
CA LEU A 418 26.47 8.60 -1.32
C LEU A 418 27.37 9.77 -1.77
N GLU A 419 27.97 9.66 -2.96
CA GLU A 419 28.80 10.74 -3.51
C GLU A 419 27.97 11.99 -3.82
N ARG A 420 26.76 11.82 -4.39
CA ARG A 420 25.84 12.94 -4.64
C ARG A 420 25.47 13.67 -3.35
N PHE A 421 25.19 12.94 -2.27
CA PHE A 421 24.87 13.52 -0.96
C PHE A 421 26.07 14.22 -0.34
N ALA A 422 27.24 13.59 -0.38
CA ALA A 422 28.50 14.20 0.09
C ALA A 422 28.85 15.47 -0.72
N ALA A 423 28.70 15.45 -2.04
CA ALA A 423 28.90 16.62 -2.89
C ALA A 423 27.94 17.77 -2.53
N ARG A 424 26.67 17.46 -2.22
CA ARG A 424 25.70 18.47 -1.77
C ARG A 424 26.13 19.11 -0.44
N LEU A 425 26.60 18.33 0.52
CA LEU A 425 27.11 18.85 1.79
C LEU A 425 28.35 19.71 1.57
N ARG A 426 29.32 19.25 0.79
CA ARG A 426 30.50 20.05 0.42
C ARG A 426 30.13 21.36 -0.26
N GLY A 427 29.15 21.35 -1.16
CA GLY A 427 28.63 22.56 -1.82
C GLY A 427 28.03 23.58 -0.84
N LEU A 428 27.63 23.15 0.34
CA LEU A 428 27.16 23.99 1.43
C LEU A 428 28.28 24.37 2.43
N GLY A 429 29.53 23.96 2.16
CA GLY A 429 30.66 24.15 3.06
C GLY A 429 30.64 23.26 4.30
N LEU A 430 30.00 22.10 4.22
CA LEU A 430 29.84 21.13 5.33
C LEU A 430 30.70 19.88 5.07
N ASP A 431 31.27 19.32 6.15
CA ASP A 431 31.95 18.02 6.08
C ASP A 431 30.95 16.88 6.21
N ALA A 432 30.89 16.03 5.18
CA ALA A 432 30.01 14.86 5.17
C ALA A 432 30.26 13.87 6.32
N ALA A 433 31.51 13.83 6.84
CA ALA A 433 31.87 12.97 7.97
C ALA A 433 31.19 13.39 9.29
N GLU A 434 30.71 14.62 9.39
CA GLU A 434 29.97 15.12 10.56
C GLU A 434 28.48 14.76 10.54
N TYR A 435 28.00 14.07 9.50
CA TYR A 435 26.60 13.78 9.32
C TYR A 435 26.32 12.28 9.17
N ARG A 436 25.08 11.90 9.47
CA ARG A 436 24.46 10.62 9.19
C ARG A 436 23.28 10.80 8.23
N TYR A 437 23.00 9.79 7.42
CA TYR A 437 21.91 9.86 6.45
C TYR A 437 20.64 9.21 7.02
N LEU A 438 19.52 9.94 6.98
CA LEU A 438 18.25 9.58 7.58
C LEU A 438 17.16 9.62 6.50
N PRO A 439 16.49 8.48 6.18
CA PRO A 439 15.37 8.45 5.25
C PRO A 439 14.11 8.99 5.90
N VAL A 440 13.34 9.75 5.15
CA VAL A 440 12.13 10.43 5.61
C VAL A 440 11.02 10.27 4.58
N HIS A 441 9.79 10.11 5.06
CA HIS A 441 8.61 10.15 4.20
C HIS A 441 8.49 11.54 3.54
N PRO A 442 8.22 11.66 2.21
CA PRO A 442 8.11 12.95 1.52
C PRO A 442 7.13 13.91 2.20
N TRP A 443 5.95 13.40 2.57
CA TRP A 443 4.94 14.18 3.31
C TRP A 443 5.48 14.69 4.66
N GLN A 444 6.19 13.83 5.40
CA GLN A 444 6.76 14.17 6.71
C GLN A 444 7.78 15.31 6.60
N TRP A 445 8.59 15.30 5.55
CA TRP A 445 9.52 16.41 5.29
C TRP A 445 8.75 17.71 5.04
N GLN A 446 7.79 17.71 4.12
CA GLN A 446 7.10 18.93 3.68
C GLN A 446 6.18 19.50 4.75
N HIS A 447 5.39 18.65 5.42
CA HIS A 447 4.32 19.10 6.30
C HIS A 447 4.72 19.16 7.78
N ARG A 448 5.86 18.55 8.15
CA ARG A 448 6.31 18.49 9.54
C ARG A 448 7.74 18.96 9.72
N ILE A 449 8.71 18.23 9.19
CA ILE A 449 10.11 18.46 9.57
C ILE A 449 10.58 19.86 9.16
N ALA A 450 10.36 20.25 7.91
CA ALA A 450 10.78 21.56 7.40
C ALA A 450 10.20 22.76 8.16
N ILE A 451 9.07 22.57 8.85
CA ILE A 451 8.35 23.60 9.59
C ILE A 451 8.61 23.47 11.10
N THR A 452 8.34 22.29 11.66
CA THR A 452 8.44 22.03 13.10
C THR A 452 9.88 22.11 13.60
N PHE A 453 10.84 21.69 12.75
CA PHE A 453 12.28 21.71 13.05
C PHE A 453 13.02 22.77 12.21
N ALA A 454 12.34 23.84 11.80
CA ALA A 454 12.94 24.93 11.01
C ALA A 454 14.21 25.51 11.64
N PRO A 455 14.32 25.71 12.97
CA PRO A 455 15.58 26.16 13.60
C PRO A 455 16.74 25.19 13.39
N ASP A 456 16.47 23.87 13.42
CA ASP A 456 17.48 22.82 13.25
C ASP A 456 17.93 22.75 11.78
N VAL A 457 17.02 22.94 10.85
CA VAL A 457 17.32 23.06 9.42
C VAL A 457 18.13 24.32 9.14
N ALA A 458 17.77 25.45 9.75
CA ALA A 458 18.49 26.72 9.56
C ALA A 458 19.92 26.67 10.12
N ARG A 459 20.14 25.98 11.25
CA ARG A 459 21.47 25.74 11.82
C ARG A 459 22.27 24.66 11.08
N ARG A 460 21.65 23.97 10.10
CA ARG A 460 22.23 22.85 9.37
C ARG A 460 22.53 21.63 10.26
N ASP A 461 21.81 21.48 11.35
CA ASP A 461 21.78 20.24 12.13
C ASP A 461 20.99 19.16 11.37
N LEU A 462 20.00 19.58 10.56
CA LEU A 462 19.29 18.79 9.57
C LEU A 462 19.44 19.45 8.19
N VAL A 463 19.93 18.69 7.19
CA VAL A 463 20.14 19.20 5.83
C VAL A 463 19.35 18.34 4.85
N HIS A 464 18.50 18.95 4.05
CA HIS A 464 17.76 18.27 2.98
C HIS A 464 18.70 17.89 1.82
N LEU A 465 18.81 16.60 1.54
CA LEU A 465 19.68 16.05 0.49
C LEU A 465 18.95 15.77 -0.82
N GLY A 466 17.63 15.65 -0.79
CA GLY A 466 16.80 15.27 -1.93
C GLY A 466 16.34 13.81 -1.84
N GLU A 467 15.85 13.28 -2.94
CA GLU A 467 15.36 11.91 -3.04
C GLU A 467 16.49 10.91 -3.27
N GLY A 468 16.27 9.68 -2.78
CA GLY A 468 17.05 8.52 -3.18
C GLY A 468 16.69 8.05 -4.59
N ASP A 469 17.48 7.11 -5.15
CA ASP A 469 17.23 6.58 -6.51
C ASP A 469 16.18 5.47 -6.51
N ASP A 470 16.03 4.73 -5.39
CA ASP A 470 15.09 3.62 -5.29
C ASP A 470 13.64 4.07 -5.23
N VAL A 471 12.80 3.25 -5.83
CA VAL A 471 11.34 3.34 -5.75
C VAL A 471 10.84 2.35 -4.71
N TYR A 472 9.92 2.79 -3.89
CA TYR A 472 9.31 2.01 -2.82
C TYR A 472 7.82 1.87 -3.01
N ARG A 473 7.22 0.87 -2.33
CA ARG A 473 5.78 0.67 -2.17
C ARG A 473 5.41 0.73 -0.70
N ALA A 474 4.41 1.54 -0.37
CA ALA A 474 3.90 1.59 1.00
C ALA A 474 3.23 0.26 1.38
N GLN A 475 3.46 -0.19 2.60
CA GLN A 475 2.76 -1.33 3.18
C GLN A 475 1.53 -0.85 3.99
N GLN A 476 0.65 -1.75 4.42
CA GLN A 476 -0.59 -1.41 5.12
C GLN A 476 -0.37 -0.55 6.38
N SER A 477 0.77 -0.65 7.01
CA SER A 477 1.18 0.25 8.11
C SER A 477 1.40 1.71 7.69
N ILE A 478 1.27 2.05 6.39
CA ILE A 478 1.41 3.36 5.73
C ILE A 478 2.77 4.04 5.84
N ARG A 479 3.58 3.71 6.82
CA ARG A 479 4.92 4.29 7.09
C ARG A 479 6.07 3.34 6.85
N THR A 480 5.78 2.09 6.51
CA THR A 480 6.77 1.06 6.14
C THR A 480 6.78 0.88 4.63
N PHE A 481 7.96 0.88 4.05
CA PHE A 481 8.18 0.89 2.61
C PHE A 481 8.99 -0.32 2.16
N PHE A 482 8.43 -1.10 1.23
CA PHE A 482 9.14 -2.16 0.52
C PHE A 482 9.93 -1.57 -0.63
N ASN A 483 11.20 -1.95 -0.78
CA ASN A 483 12.02 -1.49 -1.90
C ASN A 483 11.62 -2.25 -3.18
N ALA A 484 10.91 -1.59 -4.08
CA ALA A 484 10.43 -2.18 -5.32
C ALA A 484 11.50 -2.20 -6.42
N THR A 485 12.52 -1.34 -6.33
CA THR A 485 13.66 -1.34 -7.27
C THR A 485 14.62 -2.50 -6.98
N ARG A 486 14.83 -2.77 -5.70
CA ARG A 486 15.76 -3.80 -5.21
C ARG A 486 15.10 -4.57 -4.07
N PRO A 487 14.26 -5.58 -4.38
CA PRO A 487 13.47 -6.32 -3.39
C PRO A 487 14.29 -7.07 -2.33
N ASP A 488 15.56 -7.31 -2.59
CA ASP A 488 16.52 -7.89 -1.68
C ASP A 488 17.03 -6.94 -0.59
N ARG A 489 16.80 -5.62 -0.75
CA ARG A 489 17.18 -4.62 0.24
C ARG A 489 16.15 -4.50 1.35
N SER A 490 16.57 -3.79 2.39
CA SER A 490 15.74 -3.59 3.58
C SER A 490 14.43 -2.86 3.28
N TYR A 491 13.39 -3.19 4.04
CA TYR A 491 12.29 -2.25 4.25
C TYR A 491 12.79 -1.02 4.98
N VAL A 492 12.19 0.10 4.69
CA VAL A 492 12.41 1.34 5.45
C VAL A 492 11.13 1.71 6.18
N LYS A 493 11.16 1.79 7.52
CA LYS A 493 10.05 2.28 8.34
C LYS A 493 10.39 3.69 8.79
N THR A 494 9.60 4.68 8.42
CA THR A 494 9.83 6.10 8.71
C THR A 494 8.85 6.61 9.77
N ALA A 495 9.21 7.68 10.47
CA ALA A 495 8.23 8.44 11.21
C ALA A 495 7.25 9.13 10.24
N LEU A 496 5.96 9.11 10.57
CA LEU A 496 4.89 9.74 9.79
C LEU A 496 3.83 10.29 10.74
N ALA A 497 3.73 11.62 10.84
CA ALA A 497 2.84 12.29 11.78
C ALA A 497 1.41 12.44 11.22
N ILE A 498 0.84 11.35 10.75
CA ILE A 498 -0.58 11.21 10.44
C ILE A 498 -1.24 10.27 11.45
N GLN A 499 -2.56 10.41 11.61
CA GLN A 499 -3.33 9.55 12.49
C GLN A 499 -3.98 8.41 11.71
N ASN A 500 -3.82 7.20 12.21
CA ASN A 500 -4.45 6.00 11.70
C ASN A 500 -4.78 5.05 12.86
N MET A 501 -6.03 4.60 12.94
CA MET A 501 -6.56 3.76 14.03
C MET A 501 -6.30 4.35 15.43
N GLY A 502 -6.51 5.66 15.57
CA GLY A 502 -6.29 6.35 16.83
C GLY A 502 -4.83 6.68 17.17
N PHE A 503 -3.84 6.21 16.41
CA PHE A 503 -2.42 6.47 16.67
C PHE A 503 -1.83 7.49 15.71
N LEU A 504 -1.02 8.38 16.28
CA LEU A 504 -0.05 9.14 15.51
C LEU A 504 1.15 8.22 15.19
N ARG A 505 1.43 8.02 13.89
CA ARG A 505 2.42 7.04 13.40
C ARG A 505 3.88 7.53 13.51
N GLY A 506 4.28 8.03 14.69
CA GLY A 506 5.64 8.43 15.00
C GLY A 506 6.57 7.25 15.33
N LEU A 507 7.88 7.50 15.32
CA LEU A 507 8.91 6.59 15.81
C LEU A 507 9.72 7.28 16.91
N SER A 508 9.83 6.64 18.08
CA SER A 508 10.59 7.19 19.20
C SER A 508 12.09 6.92 19.04
N PRO A 509 12.95 7.98 18.90
CA PRO A 509 14.39 7.77 18.89
C PRO A 509 14.92 7.02 20.10
N GLU A 510 14.31 7.21 21.25
CA GLU A 510 14.70 6.55 22.50
C GLU A 510 14.50 5.04 22.45
N TYR A 511 13.30 4.61 21.98
CA TYR A 511 13.01 3.19 21.80
C TYR A 511 13.89 2.56 20.70
N MET A 512 14.18 3.32 19.64
CA MET A 512 14.98 2.84 18.52
C MET A 512 16.42 2.47 18.90
N ARG A 513 16.96 3.00 20.00
CA ARG A 513 18.33 2.69 20.45
C ARG A 513 18.55 1.22 20.74
N ALA A 514 17.58 0.55 21.34
CA ALA A 514 17.67 -0.87 21.72
C ALA A 514 17.13 -1.81 20.62
N THR A 515 16.42 -1.32 19.62
CA THR A 515 15.73 -2.12 18.62
C THR A 515 16.63 -3.16 17.93
N PRO A 516 17.82 -2.84 17.39
CA PRO A 516 18.66 -3.85 16.77
C PRO A 516 19.15 -4.93 17.75
N ALA A 517 19.48 -4.56 18.99
CA ALA A 517 19.92 -5.51 20.01
C ALA A 517 18.79 -6.47 20.43
N ILE A 518 17.56 -5.97 20.55
CA ILE A 518 16.36 -6.78 20.82
C ILE A 518 16.16 -7.79 19.68
N ASN A 519 16.24 -7.30 18.44
CA ASN A 519 16.05 -8.13 17.25
C ASN A 519 17.13 -9.22 17.12
N ASP A 520 18.40 -8.91 17.40
CA ASP A 520 19.48 -9.88 17.45
C ASP A 520 19.22 -10.96 18.51
N TRP A 521 18.78 -10.55 19.71
CA TRP A 521 18.50 -11.47 20.81
C TRP A 521 17.34 -12.41 20.47
N VAL A 522 16.25 -11.89 19.92
CA VAL A 522 15.10 -12.72 19.50
C VAL A 522 15.48 -13.66 18.38
N ALA A 523 16.24 -13.19 17.39
CA ALA A 523 16.69 -14.03 16.28
C ALA A 523 17.60 -15.17 16.76
N ASP A 524 18.51 -14.90 17.71
CA ASP A 524 19.35 -15.92 18.33
C ASP A 524 18.51 -16.93 19.12
N LEU A 525 17.53 -16.49 19.90
CA LEU A 525 16.63 -17.35 20.66
C LEU A 525 15.84 -18.28 19.74
N VAL A 526 15.16 -17.69 18.74
CA VAL A 526 14.36 -18.44 17.74
C VAL A 526 15.25 -19.39 16.94
N GLY A 527 16.40 -18.92 16.47
CA GLY A 527 17.33 -19.71 15.66
C GLY A 527 18.05 -20.82 16.42
N SER A 528 18.15 -20.75 17.77
CA SER A 528 18.76 -21.79 18.59
C SER A 528 17.79 -22.93 18.96
N ASP A 529 16.48 -22.68 18.95
CA ASP A 529 15.46 -23.65 19.31
C ASP A 529 15.22 -24.70 18.21
N ALA A 530 15.16 -25.98 18.58
CA ALA A 530 15.01 -27.07 17.64
C ALA A 530 13.62 -27.16 17.01
N THR A 531 12.58 -26.83 17.79
CA THR A 531 11.16 -26.85 17.36
C THR A 531 10.89 -25.72 16.37
N LEU A 532 11.38 -24.51 16.67
CA LEU A 532 11.23 -23.34 15.79
C LEU A 532 12.01 -23.50 14.49
N ARG A 533 13.23 -24.09 14.55
CA ARG A 533 13.98 -24.44 13.33
C ARG A 533 13.26 -25.48 12.48
N ALA A 534 12.68 -26.51 13.10
CA ALA A 534 11.93 -27.54 12.38
C ALA A 534 10.67 -26.95 11.70
N ALA A 535 10.01 -25.98 12.36
CA ALA A 535 8.90 -25.22 11.80
C ALA A 535 9.35 -24.17 10.75
N ARG A 536 10.67 -23.96 10.59
CA ARG A 536 11.22 -22.85 9.75
C ARG A 536 10.61 -21.49 10.13
N PHE A 537 10.30 -21.31 11.41
CA PHE A 537 9.83 -20.03 11.94
C PHE A 537 11.00 -19.07 12.04
N GLU A 538 10.87 -17.91 11.44
CA GLU A 538 11.93 -16.91 11.40
C GLU A 538 11.40 -15.52 11.74
N VAL A 539 12.29 -14.65 12.21
CA VAL A 539 12.01 -13.23 12.42
C VAL A 539 12.74 -12.38 11.38
N LEU A 540 12.09 -11.30 10.94
CA LEU A 540 12.72 -10.27 10.11
C LEU A 540 13.26 -9.18 11.02
N ARG A 541 14.59 -9.16 11.18
CA ARG A 541 15.23 -8.22 12.12
C ARG A 541 15.12 -6.79 11.67
N GLU A 542 14.83 -5.91 12.59
CA GLU A 542 15.03 -4.48 12.47
C GLU A 542 16.49 -4.18 12.82
N HIS A 543 17.37 -4.34 11.84
CA HIS A 543 18.81 -4.45 12.01
C HIS A 543 19.55 -3.12 12.11
N ALA A 544 18.89 -2.03 11.81
CA ALA A 544 19.42 -0.68 11.98
C ALA A 544 18.32 0.31 12.31
N SER A 545 18.64 1.30 13.12
CA SER A 545 17.72 2.39 13.44
C SER A 545 18.47 3.69 13.67
N ILE A 546 17.85 4.81 13.28
CA ILE A 546 18.41 6.16 13.38
C ILE A 546 17.38 7.12 13.94
N GLY A 547 17.81 8.06 14.79
CA GLY A 547 16.92 9.09 15.30
C GLY A 547 17.67 10.36 15.68
N TYR A 548 17.09 11.50 15.35
CA TYR A 548 17.60 12.83 15.70
C TYR A 548 17.02 13.29 17.03
N THR A 549 17.84 13.77 17.92
CA THR A 549 17.48 14.20 19.28
C THR A 549 18.08 15.58 19.67
N GLY A 550 18.63 16.30 18.69
CA GLY A 550 19.27 17.61 18.90
C GLY A 550 18.30 18.78 19.06
N ASP A 551 17.02 18.55 18.83
CA ASP A 551 15.99 19.57 18.84
C ASP A 551 15.58 20.03 20.25
N ALA A 552 14.76 21.08 20.28
CA ALA A 552 14.28 21.65 21.54
C ALA A 552 13.28 20.73 22.27
N TYR A 553 12.52 19.90 21.54
CA TYR A 553 11.50 19.04 22.14
C TYR A 553 12.10 17.94 23.00
N HIS A 554 13.26 17.38 22.62
CA HIS A 554 13.99 16.40 23.44
C HIS A 554 14.57 17.00 24.73
N ARG A 555 14.63 18.32 24.86
CA ARG A 555 15.08 19.03 26.09
C ARG A 555 13.94 19.41 27.04
N THR A 556 12.67 19.19 26.63
CA THR A 556 11.52 19.46 27.49
C THR A 556 11.35 18.32 28.51
N ALA A 557 10.77 18.62 29.68
CA ALA A 557 10.52 17.59 30.70
C ALA A 557 9.41 16.61 30.28
N THR A 558 8.35 17.15 29.67
CA THR A 558 7.20 16.34 29.25
C THR A 558 7.41 15.77 27.84
N PRO A 559 7.23 14.47 27.63
CA PRO A 559 7.23 13.87 26.31
C PRO A 559 6.15 14.49 25.40
N SER A 560 6.47 14.63 24.10
CA SER A 560 5.55 15.17 23.13
C SER A 560 5.63 14.41 21.81
N ALA A 561 4.58 14.52 20.97
CA ALA A 561 4.52 13.88 19.65
C ALA A 561 5.71 14.29 18.75
N GLN A 562 6.22 15.52 18.92
CA GLN A 562 7.36 16.02 18.14
C GLN A 562 8.63 15.21 18.36
N ARG A 563 8.85 14.64 19.55
CA ARG A 563 9.98 13.74 19.81
C ARG A 563 10.00 12.48 18.95
N LYS A 564 8.88 12.14 18.31
CA LYS A 564 8.69 10.93 17.49
C LYS A 564 8.67 11.23 15.99
N MET A 565 9.11 12.41 15.54
CA MET A 565 8.94 12.87 14.15
C MET A 565 10.15 12.69 13.25
N VAL A 566 11.37 12.51 13.82
CA VAL A 566 12.61 12.46 13.04
C VAL A 566 13.38 11.20 13.39
N ALA A 567 12.88 10.07 12.90
CA ALA A 567 13.50 8.76 13.09
C ALA A 567 13.12 7.81 11.94
N ALA A 568 13.94 6.79 11.74
CA ALA A 568 13.69 5.71 10.80
C ALA A 568 14.38 4.42 11.26
N LEU A 569 13.94 3.29 10.72
CA LEU A 569 14.62 2.01 10.89
C LEU A 569 14.64 1.22 9.57
N TRP A 570 15.56 0.25 9.49
CA TRP A 570 15.69 -0.69 8.39
C TRP A 570 15.40 -2.11 8.91
N ARG A 571 14.50 -2.79 8.20
CA ARG A 571 14.12 -4.18 8.47
C ARG A 571 14.56 -5.07 7.32
N GLU A 572 15.06 -6.25 7.62
CA GLU A 572 15.44 -7.25 6.63
C GLU A 572 14.30 -7.56 5.65
N SER A 573 14.66 -7.76 4.38
CA SER A 573 13.72 -8.28 3.39
C SER A 573 13.56 -9.81 3.51
N PRO A 574 12.35 -10.35 3.40
CA PRO A 574 12.14 -11.79 3.31
C PRO A 574 12.56 -12.38 1.95
N VAL A 575 12.68 -11.58 0.91
CA VAL A 575 12.89 -12.04 -0.47
C VAL A 575 14.16 -12.88 -0.64
N PRO A 576 15.32 -12.52 -0.07
CA PRO A 576 16.55 -13.34 -0.18
C PRO A 576 16.47 -14.72 0.52
N ARG A 577 15.45 -14.93 1.35
CA ARG A 577 15.25 -16.17 2.13
C ARG A 577 14.25 -17.13 1.50
N LEU A 578 13.72 -16.79 0.32
CA LEU A 578 12.78 -17.62 -0.41
C LEU A 578 13.48 -18.72 -1.19
N ALA A 579 12.95 -19.92 -1.11
CA ALA A 579 13.31 -21.00 -2.04
C ALA A 579 12.58 -20.82 -3.38
N VAL A 580 13.06 -21.52 -4.39
CA VAL A 580 12.42 -21.53 -5.72
C VAL A 580 10.98 -22.09 -5.59
N GLY A 581 10.01 -21.35 -6.09
CA GLY A 581 8.58 -21.69 -6.01
C GLY A 581 7.88 -21.11 -4.79
N GLU A 582 8.60 -20.70 -3.73
CA GLU A 582 7.98 -20.04 -2.58
C GLU A 582 7.52 -18.61 -2.94
N ARG A 583 6.34 -18.20 -2.43
CA ARG A 583 5.76 -16.86 -2.59
C ARG A 583 5.42 -16.26 -1.23
N LEU A 584 5.36 -14.95 -1.17
CA LEU A 584 4.95 -14.22 0.03
C LEU A 584 3.49 -13.78 -0.06
N ALA A 585 2.80 -13.81 1.08
CA ALA A 585 1.52 -13.14 1.27
C ALA A 585 1.46 -12.54 2.68
N THR A 586 0.93 -11.35 2.85
CA THR A 586 0.61 -10.87 4.20
C THR A 586 -0.51 -11.73 4.78
N MET A 587 -0.41 -12.11 6.04
CA MET A 587 -1.45 -12.95 6.66
C MET A 587 -2.81 -12.25 6.71
N ALA A 588 -2.83 -10.93 6.81
CA ALA A 588 -4.05 -10.14 6.75
C ALA A 588 -4.88 -10.39 5.48
N ALA A 589 -4.23 -10.78 4.37
CA ALA A 589 -4.94 -11.09 3.11
C ALA A 589 -5.89 -12.27 3.23
N LEU A 590 -5.70 -13.18 4.19
CA LEU A 590 -6.63 -14.28 4.43
C LEU A 590 -8.03 -13.79 4.84
N LEU A 591 -8.12 -12.58 5.41
CA LEU A 591 -9.38 -11.99 5.87
C LEU A 591 -10.04 -11.12 4.80
N HIS A 592 -9.40 -10.93 3.64
CA HIS A 592 -9.91 -10.08 2.57
C HIS A 592 -11.01 -10.79 1.77
N ARG A 593 -12.09 -10.04 1.51
CA ARG A 593 -13.13 -10.36 0.54
C ARG A 593 -13.14 -9.33 -0.59
N ASP A 594 -13.33 -9.80 -1.80
CA ASP A 594 -13.52 -8.92 -2.96
C ASP A 594 -14.96 -8.40 -3.06
N ALA A 595 -15.22 -7.54 -4.05
CA ALA A 595 -16.54 -6.96 -4.26
C ALA A 595 -17.65 -7.99 -4.59
N SER A 596 -17.30 -9.22 -4.98
CA SER A 596 -18.25 -10.31 -5.18
C SER A 596 -18.53 -11.10 -3.90
N GLY A 597 -17.81 -10.82 -2.83
CA GLY A 597 -17.83 -11.53 -1.56
C GLY A 597 -16.93 -12.76 -1.50
N ALA A 598 -16.18 -13.08 -2.56
CA ALA A 598 -15.21 -14.18 -2.56
C ALA A 598 -14.01 -13.85 -1.64
N SER A 599 -13.53 -14.82 -0.85
CA SER A 599 -12.41 -14.63 0.06
C SER A 599 -11.07 -15.13 -0.52
N VAL A 600 -9.98 -14.41 -0.21
CA VAL A 600 -8.63 -14.86 -0.59
C VAL A 600 -8.27 -16.18 0.08
N ALA A 601 -8.72 -16.43 1.32
CA ALA A 601 -8.47 -17.70 2.01
C ALA A 601 -9.09 -18.89 1.26
N SER A 602 -10.37 -18.80 0.89
CA SER A 602 -11.06 -19.87 0.13
C SER A 602 -10.44 -20.07 -1.27
N GLU A 603 -10.01 -18.99 -1.92
CA GLU A 603 -9.34 -19.06 -3.21
C GLU A 603 -7.95 -19.71 -3.14
N LEU A 604 -7.17 -19.45 -2.09
CA LEU A 604 -5.89 -20.12 -1.82
C LEU A 604 -6.11 -21.63 -1.59
N ILE A 605 -7.10 -22.00 -0.78
CA ILE A 605 -7.47 -23.39 -0.53
C ILE A 605 -7.84 -24.07 -1.85
N ARG A 606 -8.71 -23.47 -2.64
CA ARG A 606 -9.13 -23.97 -3.94
C ARG A 606 -7.95 -24.14 -4.91
N ALA A 607 -7.08 -23.13 -4.98
CA ALA A 607 -5.91 -23.15 -5.86
C ALA A 607 -4.87 -24.21 -5.45
N SER A 608 -4.77 -24.54 -4.15
CA SER A 608 -3.87 -25.58 -3.65
C SER A 608 -4.28 -26.99 -4.00
N GLY A 609 -5.55 -27.21 -4.32
CA GLY A 609 -6.13 -28.52 -4.56
C GLY A 609 -6.23 -29.43 -3.32
N LEU A 610 -5.86 -28.92 -2.14
CA LEU A 610 -5.94 -29.66 -0.89
C LEU A 610 -7.35 -29.61 -0.28
N PRO A 611 -7.74 -30.63 0.50
CA PRO A 611 -8.90 -30.53 1.37
C PRO A 611 -8.71 -29.35 2.36
N ALA A 612 -9.77 -28.57 2.60
CA ALA A 612 -9.70 -27.39 3.43
C ALA A 612 -9.12 -27.66 4.83
N ALA A 613 -9.47 -28.79 5.46
CA ALA A 613 -8.95 -29.18 6.76
C ALA A 613 -7.42 -29.44 6.74
N GLU A 614 -6.86 -29.92 5.64
CA GLU A 614 -5.42 -30.13 5.49
C GLU A 614 -4.68 -28.81 5.30
N TRP A 615 -5.25 -27.92 4.49
CA TRP A 615 -4.70 -26.59 4.30
C TRP A 615 -4.68 -25.79 5.61
N VAL A 616 -5.81 -25.78 6.34
CA VAL A 616 -5.90 -25.10 7.65
C VAL A 616 -4.92 -25.72 8.66
N ARG A 617 -4.76 -27.05 8.67
CA ARG A 617 -3.75 -27.70 9.51
C ARG A 617 -2.33 -27.22 9.20
N SER A 618 -1.98 -27.13 7.91
CA SER A 618 -0.69 -26.57 7.48
C SER A 618 -0.50 -25.12 7.92
N TYR A 619 -1.54 -24.30 7.78
CA TYR A 619 -1.54 -22.92 8.24
C TYR A 619 -1.32 -22.80 9.75
N LEU A 620 -2.03 -23.60 10.56
CA LEU A 620 -1.88 -23.61 12.01
C LEU A 620 -0.50 -24.11 12.46
N ASP A 621 0.04 -25.12 11.79
CA ASP A 621 1.39 -25.63 12.05
C ASP A 621 2.48 -24.61 11.70
N ALA A 622 2.27 -23.80 10.64
CA ALA A 622 3.20 -22.75 10.23
C ALA A 622 3.13 -21.49 11.10
N TYR A 623 1.94 -21.14 11.60
CA TYR A 623 1.68 -19.87 12.30
C TYR A 623 1.43 -20.04 13.80
N LEU A 624 0.36 -20.76 14.18
CA LEU A 624 -0.09 -20.85 15.59
C LEU A 624 0.93 -21.61 16.44
N ARG A 625 1.38 -22.75 15.96
CA ARG A 625 2.26 -23.63 16.74
C ARG A 625 3.58 -22.96 17.15
N PRO A 626 4.33 -22.25 16.28
CA PRO A 626 5.51 -21.51 16.71
C PRO A 626 5.23 -20.40 17.71
N VAL A 627 4.12 -19.67 17.56
CA VAL A 627 3.71 -18.62 18.50
C VAL A 627 3.43 -19.20 19.87
N VAL A 628 2.68 -20.30 19.94
CA VAL A 628 2.41 -21.03 21.19
C VAL A 628 3.72 -21.55 21.79
N HIS A 629 4.62 -22.08 20.98
CA HIS A 629 5.91 -22.58 21.47
C HIS A 629 6.76 -21.46 22.08
N CYS A 630 6.83 -20.28 21.44
CA CYS A 630 7.54 -19.12 21.99
C CYS A 630 6.95 -18.68 23.34
N LEU A 631 5.62 -18.64 23.46
CA LEU A 631 4.95 -18.27 24.69
C LEU A 631 5.24 -19.28 25.80
N LEU A 632 5.06 -20.59 25.55
CA LEU A 632 5.14 -21.62 26.61
C LEU A 632 6.57 -21.96 26.99
N SER A 633 7.53 -21.88 26.04
CA SER A 633 8.93 -22.23 26.27
C SER A 633 9.75 -21.08 26.84
N PHE A 634 9.49 -19.87 26.39
CA PHE A 634 10.33 -18.69 26.61
C PHE A 634 9.60 -17.54 27.29
N ASP A 635 8.30 -17.69 27.60
CA ASP A 635 7.41 -16.58 28.01
C ASP A 635 7.49 -15.39 27.05
N LEU A 636 7.88 -15.65 25.79
CA LEU A 636 8.04 -14.65 24.76
C LEU A 636 6.73 -14.45 24.02
N ALA A 637 6.16 -13.28 24.19
CA ALA A 637 5.00 -12.80 23.48
C ALA A 637 5.41 -12.00 22.24
N PHE A 638 4.73 -12.25 21.13
CA PHE A 638 4.68 -11.38 19.95
C PHE A 638 3.31 -10.72 19.88
N MET A 639 3.14 -9.76 18.99
CA MET A 639 1.85 -9.28 18.51
C MET A 639 1.55 -9.91 17.14
N PRO A 640 1.07 -11.16 17.09
CA PRO A 640 1.06 -11.97 15.88
C PRO A 640 -0.22 -11.78 15.05
N HIS A 641 -0.71 -10.55 14.94
CA HIS A 641 -1.86 -10.22 14.11
C HIS A 641 -1.53 -10.20 12.61
N GLY A 642 -2.55 -10.03 11.76
CA GLY A 642 -2.45 -10.20 10.32
C GLY A 642 -1.37 -9.36 9.62
N GLU A 643 -1.08 -8.15 10.11
CA GLU A 643 -0.05 -7.28 9.52
C GLU A 643 1.37 -7.69 9.92
N ASN A 644 1.56 -8.32 11.09
CA ASN A 644 2.88 -8.65 11.62
C ASN A 644 3.42 -10.01 11.16
N VAL A 645 2.62 -10.76 10.43
CA VAL A 645 2.97 -12.09 9.93
C VAL A 645 2.97 -12.10 8.41
N ILE A 646 4.09 -12.54 7.82
CA ILE A 646 4.18 -12.81 6.40
C ILE A 646 4.19 -14.33 6.20
N LEU A 647 3.20 -14.83 5.49
CA LEU A 647 3.10 -16.22 5.08
C LEU A 647 4.07 -16.50 3.93
N VAL A 648 4.74 -17.64 4.00
CA VAL A 648 5.47 -18.21 2.87
C VAL A 648 4.65 -19.35 2.31
N LEU A 649 4.16 -19.16 1.10
CA LEU A 649 3.32 -20.10 0.37
C LEU A 649 4.17 -20.95 -0.57
N ASP A 650 3.94 -22.25 -0.55
CA ASP A 650 4.43 -23.20 -1.53
C ASP A 650 3.20 -23.90 -2.13
N GLU A 651 3.04 -23.85 -3.45
CA GLU A 651 1.81 -24.32 -4.13
C GLU A 651 0.52 -23.85 -3.45
N HIS A 652 0.46 -22.56 -3.10
CA HIS A 652 -0.66 -21.87 -2.42
C HIS A 652 -0.93 -22.32 -0.96
N VAL A 653 -0.08 -23.15 -0.38
CA VAL A 653 -0.20 -23.66 0.99
C VAL A 653 0.78 -22.94 1.91
N PRO A 654 0.35 -22.38 3.05
CA PRO A 654 1.26 -21.83 4.05
C PRO A 654 2.18 -22.93 4.63
N ARG A 655 3.49 -22.77 4.45
CA ARG A 655 4.49 -23.76 4.92
C ARG A 655 5.34 -23.23 6.06
N ARG A 656 5.52 -21.95 6.15
CA ARG A 656 6.23 -21.24 7.22
C ARG A 656 5.85 -19.78 7.25
N VAL A 657 6.29 -19.06 8.26
CA VAL A 657 6.05 -17.64 8.41
C VAL A 657 7.31 -16.87 8.75
N PHE A 658 7.29 -15.58 8.40
CA PHE A 658 8.18 -14.58 8.97
C PHE A 658 7.39 -13.71 9.95
N MET A 659 7.91 -13.54 11.17
CA MET A 659 7.41 -12.57 12.14
C MET A 659 8.17 -11.25 11.99
N LYS A 660 7.48 -10.13 12.05
CA LYS A 660 8.07 -8.78 11.96
C LYS A 660 7.60 -7.88 13.11
N ASP A 661 8.09 -6.62 13.14
CA ASP A 661 7.82 -5.61 14.17
C ASP A 661 8.28 -6.01 15.59
N ILE A 662 9.46 -6.62 15.66
CA ILE A 662 10.05 -7.18 16.87
C ILE A 662 10.49 -6.10 17.88
N GLY A 663 10.97 -4.97 17.39
CA GLY A 663 11.57 -3.94 18.26
C GLY A 663 10.60 -3.24 19.20
N GLU A 664 9.33 -3.12 18.82
CA GLU A 664 8.30 -2.40 19.59
C GLU A 664 7.20 -3.32 20.14
N GLU A 665 6.98 -4.50 19.54
CA GLU A 665 5.77 -5.30 19.73
C GLU A 665 6.06 -6.71 20.26
N ILE A 666 7.07 -6.83 21.13
CA ILE A 666 7.32 -8.06 21.89
C ILE A 666 7.39 -7.78 23.39
N ALA A 667 7.10 -8.81 24.17
CA ALA A 667 7.31 -8.81 25.61
C ALA A 667 7.84 -10.17 26.09
N VAL A 668 8.69 -10.16 27.12
CA VAL A 668 9.04 -11.33 27.91
C VAL A 668 8.24 -11.26 29.21
N LEU A 669 7.26 -12.15 29.35
CA LEU A 669 6.15 -12.05 30.32
C LEU A 669 6.48 -12.58 31.69
N SER A 670 7.72 -13.00 31.93
CA SER A 670 8.20 -13.50 33.22
C SER A 670 9.62 -13.06 33.52
N ASP A 671 10.15 -13.46 34.68
CA ASP A 671 11.53 -13.27 35.08
C ASP A 671 12.41 -14.53 34.90
N ARG A 672 11.87 -15.61 34.31
CA ARG A 672 12.60 -16.89 34.11
C ARG A 672 13.83 -16.73 33.22
N LEU A 673 13.74 -15.90 32.19
CA LEU A 673 14.85 -15.64 31.26
C LEU A 673 15.71 -14.47 31.75
N GLN A 674 17.03 -14.65 31.73
CA GLN A 674 17.96 -13.52 31.91
C GLN A 674 18.04 -12.71 30.60
N LEU A 675 17.67 -11.45 30.68
CA LEU A 675 17.75 -10.56 29.53
C LEU A 675 19.04 -9.74 29.59
N PRO A 676 19.81 -9.63 28.49
CA PRO A 676 20.90 -8.66 28.41
C PRO A 676 20.41 -7.22 28.68
N GLU A 677 21.27 -6.37 29.20
CA GLU A 677 20.90 -5.01 29.57
C GLU A 677 20.19 -4.24 28.42
N PRO A 678 20.67 -4.26 27.18
CA PRO A 678 19.99 -3.55 26.08
C PRO A 678 18.58 -4.09 25.75
N VAL A 679 18.29 -5.35 26.14
CA VAL A 679 17.02 -6.02 25.89
C VAL A 679 16.05 -5.93 27.07
N SER A 680 16.53 -5.55 28.25
CA SER A 680 15.80 -5.58 29.52
C SER A 680 14.45 -4.84 29.48
N ARG A 681 14.31 -3.83 28.62
CA ARG A 681 13.07 -3.05 28.46
C ARG A 681 11.86 -3.86 27.96
N VAL A 682 12.07 -5.02 27.32
CA VAL A 682 10.95 -5.87 26.84
C VAL A 682 10.35 -6.73 27.94
N ARG A 683 10.85 -6.66 29.16
CA ARG A 683 10.30 -7.41 30.28
C ARG A 683 9.00 -6.79 30.78
N ALA A 684 7.94 -7.61 30.82
CA ALA A 684 6.63 -7.26 31.35
C ALA A 684 6.08 -8.46 32.14
N VAL A 685 6.41 -8.54 33.44
CA VAL A 685 5.99 -9.68 34.28
C VAL A 685 4.51 -9.61 34.57
N VAL A 686 3.76 -10.63 34.15
CA VAL A 686 2.32 -10.73 34.31
C VAL A 686 1.90 -12.13 34.73
N GLY A 687 0.68 -12.30 35.23
CA GLY A 687 0.15 -13.60 35.64
C GLY A 687 -0.17 -14.53 34.46
N ALA A 688 -0.31 -15.82 34.70
CA ALA A 688 -0.54 -16.85 33.68
C ALA A 688 -1.80 -16.60 32.84
N GLU A 689 -2.88 -16.11 33.45
CA GLU A 689 -4.11 -15.77 32.74
C GLU A 689 -3.88 -14.62 31.76
N GLU A 690 -3.09 -13.62 32.15
CA GLU A 690 -2.74 -12.49 31.30
C GLU A 690 -1.73 -12.87 30.22
N GLN A 691 -0.79 -13.78 30.52
CA GLN A 691 0.10 -14.35 29.50
C GLN A 691 -0.67 -15.06 28.39
N ALA A 692 -1.75 -15.79 28.74
CA ALA A 692 -2.60 -16.49 27.77
C ALA A 692 -3.31 -15.54 26.79
N LEU A 693 -3.53 -14.26 27.17
CA LEU A 693 -4.20 -13.28 26.32
C LEU A 693 -3.44 -12.96 25.02
N VAL A 694 -2.14 -13.16 24.99
CA VAL A 694 -1.34 -13.06 23.74
C VAL A 694 -1.90 -13.97 22.65
N VAL A 695 -2.33 -15.18 23.02
CA VAL A 695 -2.97 -16.11 22.08
C VAL A 695 -4.47 -15.84 21.98
N PHE A 696 -5.14 -15.61 23.08
CA PHE A 696 -6.59 -15.44 23.08
C PHE A 696 -7.03 -14.14 22.40
N THR A 697 -6.35 -13.02 22.65
CA THR A 697 -6.70 -11.72 22.08
C THR A 697 -6.14 -11.57 20.66
N ASP A 698 -4.82 -11.74 20.48
CA ASP A 698 -4.19 -11.38 19.22
C ASP A 698 -4.38 -12.44 18.14
N VAL A 699 -4.48 -13.74 18.55
CA VAL A 699 -4.64 -14.84 17.59
C VAL A 699 -6.11 -15.25 17.47
N PHE A 700 -6.75 -15.68 18.58
CA PHE A 700 -8.11 -16.22 18.48
C PHE A 700 -9.11 -15.14 18.14
N ASP A 701 -9.10 -14.04 18.87
CA ASP A 701 -10.05 -12.95 18.65
C ASP A 701 -9.64 -12.05 17.48
N GLY A 702 -8.36 -11.70 17.37
CA GLY A 702 -7.86 -10.78 16.34
C GLY A 702 -7.78 -11.36 14.93
N VAL A 703 -7.66 -12.70 14.77
CA VAL A 703 -7.48 -13.35 13.47
C VAL A 703 -8.42 -14.54 13.27
N LEU A 704 -8.38 -15.54 14.17
CA LEU A 704 -8.98 -16.83 13.88
C LEU A 704 -10.52 -16.80 13.89
N ARG A 705 -11.18 -15.95 14.71
CA ARG A 705 -12.64 -15.83 14.68
C ARG A 705 -13.14 -15.33 13.34
N HIS A 706 -12.43 -14.36 12.75
CA HIS A 706 -12.76 -13.82 11.43
C HIS A 706 -12.53 -14.86 10.34
N LEU A 707 -11.38 -15.54 10.38
CA LEU A 707 -11.05 -16.57 9.39
C LEU A 707 -12.05 -17.76 9.47
N ALA A 708 -12.43 -18.18 10.66
CA ALA A 708 -13.43 -19.23 10.87
C ALA A 708 -14.79 -18.85 10.27
N GLY A 709 -15.26 -17.63 10.55
CA GLY A 709 -16.51 -17.11 9.99
C GLY A 709 -16.47 -16.95 8.45
N ILE A 710 -15.30 -16.56 7.89
CA ILE A 710 -15.09 -16.47 6.44
C ILE A 710 -15.20 -17.86 5.80
N LEU A 711 -14.47 -18.85 6.30
CA LEU A 711 -14.44 -20.20 5.72
C LEU A 711 -15.77 -20.92 5.85
N ASP A 712 -16.49 -20.73 6.96
CA ASP A 712 -17.83 -21.28 7.15
C ASP A 712 -18.86 -20.59 6.24
N GLY A 713 -18.83 -19.27 6.17
CA GLY A 713 -19.71 -18.49 5.31
C GLY A 713 -19.55 -18.82 3.82
N ASP A 714 -18.34 -19.14 3.38
CA ASP A 714 -18.04 -19.59 2.01
C ASP A 714 -18.38 -21.07 1.77
N GLY A 715 -18.79 -21.82 2.80
CA GLY A 715 -18.99 -23.27 2.73
C GLY A 715 -17.69 -24.06 2.51
N THR A 716 -16.53 -23.45 2.76
CA THR A 716 -15.21 -24.08 2.57
C THR A 716 -14.86 -24.99 3.72
N LEU A 717 -15.10 -24.57 4.97
CA LEU A 717 -14.85 -25.36 6.18
C LEU A 717 -15.80 -24.92 7.31
N ASP A 718 -16.57 -25.85 7.87
CA ASP A 718 -17.45 -25.62 9.02
C ASP A 718 -16.68 -25.06 10.23
N GLU A 719 -17.29 -24.10 10.94
CA GLU A 719 -16.65 -23.44 12.10
C GLU A 719 -16.23 -24.44 13.18
N SER A 720 -17.07 -25.41 13.48
CA SER A 720 -16.75 -26.42 14.52
C SER A 720 -15.58 -27.30 14.09
N ALA A 721 -15.46 -27.60 12.79
CA ALA A 721 -14.28 -28.30 12.25
C ALA A 721 -13.02 -27.42 12.35
N PHE A 722 -13.13 -26.13 12.04
CA PHE A 722 -12.03 -25.19 12.18
C PHE A 722 -11.48 -25.15 13.63
N TRP A 723 -12.35 -24.95 14.61
CA TRP A 723 -11.91 -24.87 16.00
C TRP A 723 -11.41 -26.21 16.57
N ARG A 724 -11.89 -27.35 16.06
CA ARG A 724 -11.27 -28.66 16.37
C ARG A 724 -9.82 -28.72 15.87
N LEU A 725 -9.51 -28.23 14.67
CA LEU A 725 -8.15 -28.18 14.16
C LEU A 725 -7.23 -27.27 15.00
N VAL A 726 -7.77 -26.14 15.50
CA VAL A 726 -7.04 -25.27 16.44
C VAL A 726 -6.75 -26.02 17.74
N ALA A 727 -7.73 -26.71 18.31
CA ALA A 727 -7.56 -27.53 19.52
C ALA A 727 -6.50 -28.63 19.30
N ASP A 728 -6.60 -29.37 18.18
CA ASP A 728 -5.66 -30.44 17.82
C ASP A 728 -4.22 -29.91 17.66
N CYS A 729 -4.05 -28.70 17.12
CA CYS A 729 -2.73 -28.07 17.00
C CYS A 729 -2.09 -27.82 18.37
N ILE A 730 -2.85 -27.27 19.32
CA ILE A 730 -2.39 -27.00 20.69
C ILE A 730 -2.12 -28.30 21.45
N ASP A 731 -3.01 -29.29 21.35
CA ASP A 731 -2.86 -30.58 22.01
C ASP A 731 -1.66 -31.37 21.47
N ARG A 732 -1.41 -31.36 20.16
CA ARG A 732 -0.20 -31.95 19.58
C ARG A 732 1.06 -31.29 20.10
N HIS A 733 1.09 -29.97 20.19
CA HIS A 733 2.21 -29.23 20.75
C HIS A 733 2.47 -29.66 22.21
N ALA A 734 1.43 -29.76 23.05
CA ALA A 734 1.57 -30.22 24.43
C ALA A 734 2.06 -31.66 24.54
N GLN A 735 1.61 -32.56 23.64
CA GLN A 735 2.09 -33.96 23.59
C GLN A 735 3.54 -34.09 23.18
N GLU A 736 4.00 -33.25 22.26
CA GLU A 736 5.39 -33.26 21.79
C GLU A 736 6.35 -32.60 22.80
N HIS A 737 5.82 -31.74 23.66
CA HIS A 737 6.59 -31.02 24.68
C HIS A 737 6.10 -31.26 26.12
N PRO A 738 6.05 -32.53 26.61
CA PRO A 738 5.44 -32.86 27.91
C PRO A 738 6.24 -32.32 29.10
N GLY A 739 7.46 -31.82 28.86
CA GLY A 739 8.33 -31.26 29.91
C GLY A 739 8.25 -29.74 30.05
N LEU A 740 7.39 -29.07 29.30
CA LEU A 740 7.23 -27.62 29.45
C LEU A 740 6.52 -27.30 30.76
N ASP A 741 7.22 -26.59 31.63
CA ASP A 741 6.68 -26.09 32.90
C ASP A 741 6.11 -24.68 32.69
N SER A 742 4.89 -24.59 32.15
CA SER A 742 4.17 -23.35 31.95
C SER A 742 2.83 -23.39 32.68
N ALA A 743 2.54 -22.33 33.40
CA ALA A 743 1.24 -22.15 34.09
C ALA A 743 0.13 -21.64 33.14
N VAL A 744 0.47 -21.32 31.88
CA VAL A 744 -0.48 -20.82 30.87
C VAL A 744 -1.40 -21.97 30.42
N ASP A 745 -2.71 -21.80 30.58
CA ASP A 745 -3.71 -22.77 30.17
C ASP A 745 -4.52 -22.29 28.96
N LEU A 746 -4.08 -22.68 27.76
CA LEU A 746 -4.78 -22.36 26.51
C LEU A 746 -6.08 -23.19 26.30
N ARG A 747 -6.35 -24.19 27.16
CA ARG A 747 -7.57 -24.99 27.16
C ARG A 747 -8.54 -24.61 28.29
N ALA A 748 -8.29 -23.47 28.96
CA ALA A 748 -9.25 -22.90 29.94
C ALA A 748 -10.60 -22.68 29.27
N ASP A 749 -11.72 -22.91 30.00
CA ASP A 749 -13.06 -22.81 29.41
C ASP A 749 -13.47 -21.37 29.08
N ARG A 750 -12.90 -20.38 29.74
CA ARG A 750 -13.16 -18.96 29.55
C ARG A 750 -11.87 -18.16 29.69
N PHE A 751 -11.82 -17.00 29.06
CA PHE A 751 -10.73 -16.04 29.20
C PHE A 751 -11.26 -14.59 29.24
N ALA A 752 -10.43 -13.65 29.68
CA ALA A 752 -10.79 -12.23 29.72
C ALA A 752 -11.03 -11.69 28.31
N HIS A 753 -12.17 -11.04 28.10
CA HIS A 753 -12.55 -10.46 26.81
C HIS A 753 -11.93 -9.07 26.65
N SER A 754 -10.85 -8.95 25.93
CA SER A 754 -10.17 -7.69 25.62
C SER A 754 -10.87 -6.97 24.46
N CYS A 755 -11.01 -5.64 24.56
CA CYS A 755 -11.86 -4.83 23.68
C CYS A 755 -11.07 -3.70 23.02
N LEU A 756 -10.83 -3.79 21.71
CA LEU A 756 -10.03 -2.84 20.95
C LEU A 756 -10.81 -1.54 20.65
N ASN A 757 -12.11 -1.63 20.34
CA ASN A 757 -12.92 -0.44 20.07
C ASN A 757 -13.12 0.38 21.34
N ARG A 758 -13.34 -0.25 22.51
CA ARG A 758 -13.41 0.47 23.79
C ARG A 758 -12.17 1.32 24.03
N LEU A 759 -11.00 0.82 23.61
CA LEU A 759 -9.75 1.55 23.69
C LEU A 759 -9.72 2.72 22.67
N GLN A 760 -10.13 2.49 21.42
CA GLN A 760 -10.20 3.52 20.39
C GLN A 760 -11.18 4.65 20.73
N LEU A 761 -12.36 4.32 21.24
CA LEU A 761 -13.42 5.28 21.59
C LEU A 761 -13.02 6.25 22.73
N ARG A 762 -12.02 5.89 23.52
CA ARG A 762 -11.47 6.72 24.61
C ARG A 762 -10.12 7.35 24.28
N ASN A 763 -9.75 7.34 23.00
CA ASN A 763 -8.42 7.67 22.56
C ASN A 763 -8.09 9.16 22.66
N THR A 764 -6.92 9.46 23.20
CA THR A 764 -6.31 10.81 23.27
C THR A 764 -5.12 10.93 22.33
N LEU A 765 -5.14 10.29 21.13
CA LEU A 765 -4.06 10.22 20.14
C LEU A 765 -2.90 9.27 20.51
N GLN A 766 -2.96 8.66 21.67
CA GLN A 766 -2.01 7.63 22.10
C GLN A 766 -2.78 6.55 22.86
N MET A 767 -3.27 5.53 22.14
CA MET A 767 -4.12 4.48 22.68
C MET A 767 -3.42 3.60 23.71
N VAL A 768 -2.14 3.36 23.55
CA VAL A 768 -1.37 2.44 24.39
C VAL A 768 -0.18 3.18 24.97
N ASP A 769 -0.03 3.08 26.30
CA ASP A 769 1.20 3.43 26.96
C ASP A 769 2.22 2.31 26.71
N LEU A 770 3.20 2.58 25.86
CA LEU A 770 4.24 1.60 25.53
C LEU A 770 5.07 1.15 26.77
N ALA A 771 5.06 1.94 27.84
CA ALA A 771 5.69 1.58 29.11
C ALA A 771 4.81 0.68 29.99
N ASN A 772 3.48 0.66 29.75
CA ASN A 772 2.51 -0.14 30.48
C ASN A 772 1.37 -0.60 29.54
N GLN A 773 1.68 -1.49 28.62
CA GLN A 773 0.73 -1.98 27.62
C GLN A 773 -0.44 -2.72 28.28
N SER A 774 -0.18 -3.59 29.25
CA SER A 774 -1.20 -4.33 29.98
C SER A 774 -2.19 -3.43 30.71
N GLY A 775 -1.74 -2.33 31.29
CA GLY A 775 -2.60 -1.36 31.99
C GLY A 775 -3.53 -0.56 31.07
N SER A 776 -3.29 -0.63 29.75
CA SER A 776 -4.13 0.04 28.74
C SER A 776 -5.31 -0.82 28.26
N LEU A 777 -5.30 -2.14 28.51
CA LEU A 777 -6.34 -3.06 28.05
C LEU A 777 -7.69 -2.74 28.67
N GLN A 778 -8.76 -2.82 27.89
CA GLN A 778 -10.13 -2.65 28.30
C GLN A 778 -10.85 -3.99 28.22
N TYR A 779 -11.55 -4.40 29.28
CA TYR A 779 -12.21 -5.70 29.34
C TYR A 779 -13.74 -5.59 29.42
N ALA A 780 -14.44 -6.52 28.77
CA ALA A 780 -15.89 -6.72 28.84
C ALA A 780 -16.26 -8.04 29.57
N GLY A 781 -15.60 -8.30 30.69
CA GLY A 781 -15.77 -9.54 31.42
C GLY A 781 -15.01 -10.71 30.82
N THR A 782 -15.60 -11.90 30.72
CA THR A 782 -14.99 -13.08 30.12
C THR A 782 -15.81 -13.62 28.97
N ILE A 783 -15.13 -14.26 28.00
CA ILE A 783 -15.75 -14.91 26.84
C ILE A 783 -15.45 -16.42 26.86
N ALA A 784 -16.33 -17.22 26.25
CA ALA A 784 -16.15 -18.67 26.17
C ALA A 784 -15.00 -18.99 25.18
N ASN A 785 -14.10 -19.87 25.62
CA ASN A 785 -13.02 -20.34 24.76
C ASN A 785 -13.55 -21.38 23.76
N PRO A 786 -13.42 -21.17 22.46
CA PRO A 786 -13.93 -22.10 21.44
C PRO A 786 -13.25 -23.47 21.47
N ILE A 787 -12.07 -23.56 22.12
CA ILE A 787 -11.33 -24.82 22.31
C ILE A 787 -11.25 -25.22 23.80
N GLY A 788 -12.05 -24.62 24.68
CA GLY A 788 -12.11 -24.99 26.09
C GLY A 788 -12.44 -26.48 26.27
N ARG A 789 -12.05 -27.07 27.43
CA ARG A 789 -12.30 -28.51 27.68
C ARG A 789 -13.78 -28.84 27.64
N ALA A 790 -14.63 -27.96 28.13
CA ALA A 790 -16.08 -28.13 28.09
C ALA A 790 -16.62 -28.04 26.62
N ALA A 791 -16.04 -27.19 25.77
CA ALA A 791 -16.49 -26.99 24.42
C ALA A 791 -16.14 -28.17 23.48
N THR A 792 -15.13 -28.98 23.83
CA THR A 792 -14.65 -30.12 23.01
C THR A 792 -15.17 -31.47 23.50
N SER A 793 -15.94 -31.49 24.60
CA SER A 793 -16.52 -32.69 25.18
C SER A 793 -17.93 -33.04 24.71
N GLY A 794 -18.49 -32.20 23.78
CA GLY A 794 -19.86 -32.35 23.27
C GLY A 794 -19.87 -32.82 21.80
#